data_2077a8b9673e64b301eb7b8de8672ec7
#
_entry.id   2077a8b9673e64b301eb7b8de8672ec7
#
_cell.length_a   1.000
_cell.length_b   1.000
_cell.length_c   1.000
_cell.angle_alpha   90.00
_cell.angle_beta   90.00
_cell.angle_gamma   90.00
#
_symmetry.space_group_name_H-M   'P 1'
#
loop_
_entity.id
_entity.type
_entity.pdbx_description
1 polymer ?
#
loop_
_entity_poly.entity_id
_entity_poly.type
_entity_poly.pdbx_seq_one_letter_code
_entity_poly.pdbx_strand_id
1 'polypeptide(L)'
;MEWESSEISTQGFSQENDSTTLTLSSPSQQLILSQETDSLIPSAETKDNACQTESSMSNSVLIDKVEYEELIFKASRSFNLQKEVTKVKEKCFALYGDEGSPEMDPSKFEKICQDAEAPNIFPYIYNALSVERMSENRLMLNKIRTMVIIYVMIFGQSQKSNWFQVALSRTLSQYGISECGLTALRNLGIAAHPRTTKKATASVASNHLQQVQSFFQEATDKGHFIVMFIDDYHNIHTKHRPNEKQRSESVHMATLMVKVFEKIKAVPQEGNESPLSENPADINILHQMINQNMSTLSKSYAQEMPDWVLAKYFDQTSERQRLLVHDYQQTEIRKMRSMENTKLVDSIEINLKSFEDLVTALNHMLENGLSIYLDKFFVPFVGDWPTQFYMRQLAYSKTSIIFNRSNILPFIGPLHISLNSRETVFLTFFAIFKELYSFLFGPKAFLAQKPKPWLQSLLLEVLYGGWSLIRSEIISIFSHCKDIEYLTLINLLDNYCPLVLSIYSIAFKNNYTEHYFQSVLRCWIMLSVFKRRHYDKALLILLTTYEYLKKINHPLFHVISKFLVAFDEYSVENFHSILRGRTNVTDNAAQICLQAREIDACKHELHAFKSWFVPPRRYNFCPSKVQRLKFKAAEFLVKKFKTLLTSPSKASRLQRTQNQPKNVTKWSLPNLFGETIVTNKVLPFGFSSLEHPSPER
;
A
#
# COMPACT_ATOMS: atom_id res chain seq x y z
N MET A 1 14.19 -25.13 31.63
CA MET A 1 12.74 -25.18 31.45
C MET A 1 12.51 -25.56 30.02
N GLU A 2 12.27 -26.82 29.83
CA GLU A 2 12.02 -27.43 28.51
C GLU A 2 10.67 -26.91 28.01
N TRP A 3 10.67 -26.31 26.86
CA TRP A 3 9.48 -25.91 26.14
C TRP A 3 9.17 -27.02 25.16
N GLU A 4 8.17 -27.83 25.47
CA GLU A 4 7.62 -28.76 24.51
C GLU A 4 7.27 -28.00 23.22
N SER A 5 7.86 -28.48 22.16
CA SER A 5 7.56 -28.08 20.77
C SER A 5 6.20 -28.67 20.38
N SER A 6 5.10 -28.01 20.77
CA SER A 6 3.82 -28.30 20.14
C SER A 6 3.87 -27.69 18.74
N GLU A 7 3.81 -28.52 17.73
CA GLU A 7 3.60 -28.17 16.33
C GLU A 7 2.40 -27.25 16.22
N ILE A 8 2.66 -25.94 16.21
CA ILE A 8 1.67 -24.94 15.84
C ILE A 8 1.90 -24.70 14.36
N SER A 9 1.05 -25.35 13.55
CA SER A 9 0.92 -25.00 12.15
C SER A 9 0.72 -23.49 12.04
N THR A 10 1.79 -22.78 11.73
CA THR A 10 1.71 -21.45 11.14
C THR A 10 1.03 -21.63 9.80
N GLN A 11 -0.31 -21.52 9.80
CA GLN A 11 -1.02 -21.27 8.55
C GLN A 11 -0.56 -19.91 8.06
N GLY A 12 0.56 -19.96 7.33
CA GLY A 12 0.92 -18.89 6.42
C GLY A 12 -0.28 -18.58 5.54
N PHE A 13 -0.36 -17.39 5.04
CA PHE A 13 -1.29 -16.98 4.02
C PHE A 13 -1.18 -17.91 2.79
N SER A 14 -1.81 -19.10 2.86
CA SER A 14 -2.02 -19.91 1.69
C SER A 14 -3.12 -19.23 0.88
N GLN A 15 -2.70 -18.51 -0.13
CA GLN A 15 -3.58 -18.14 -1.23
C GLN A 15 -3.95 -19.46 -1.93
N GLU A 16 -5.09 -20.02 -1.60
CA GLU A 16 -5.75 -20.94 -2.51
C GLU A 16 -6.13 -20.15 -3.75
N ASN A 17 -5.34 -20.32 -4.80
CA ASN A 17 -5.70 -19.93 -6.14
C ASN A 17 -6.79 -20.88 -6.62
N ASP A 18 -8.05 -20.54 -6.37
CA ASP A 18 -9.13 -21.05 -7.22
C ASP A 18 -8.96 -20.43 -8.62
N SER A 19 -8.18 -21.12 -9.42
CA SER A 19 -8.14 -20.91 -10.86
C SER A 19 -9.42 -21.54 -11.47
N THR A 20 -10.52 -20.84 -11.37
CA THR A 20 -11.66 -21.07 -12.27
C THR A 20 -11.23 -20.58 -13.65
N THR A 21 -10.78 -21.51 -14.46
CA THR A 21 -10.61 -21.35 -15.90
C THR A 21 -11.98 -21.03 -16.49
N LEU A 22 -12.26 -19.77 -16.72
CA LEU A 22 -13.32 -19.34 -17.62
C LEU A 22 -12.82 -19.53 -19.02
N THR A 23 -13.22 -20.64 -19.63
CA THR A 23 -13.23 -20.83 -21.07
C THR A 23 -14.10 -19.74 -21.69
N LEU A 24 -13.48 -18.80 -22.36
CA LEU A 24 -14.13 -17.84 -23.23
C LEU A 24 -14.64 -18.55 -24.47
N SER A 25 -15.92 -18.92 -24.47
CA SER A 25 -16.68 -19.14 -25.66
C SER A 25 -17.23 -17.80 -26.14
N SER A 26 -16.81 -17.36 -27.29
CA SER A 26 -17.35 -16.21 -27.99
C SER A 26 -18.83 -16.42 -28.35
N PRO A 27 -19.65 -15.41 -28.20
CA PRO A 27 -20.75 -15.21 -29.13
C PRO A 27 -20.59 -13.87 -29.85
N SER A 28 -20.47 -14.00 -31.17
CA SER A 28 -20.81 -12.94 -32.11
C SER A 28 -22.20 -12.42 -31.84
N GLN A 29 -22.33 -11.14 -31.50
CA GLN A 29 -23.61 -10.46 -31.61
C GLN A 29 -23.43 -9.11 -32.30
N GLN A 30 -24.22 -9.03 -33.37
CA GLN A 30 -24.42 -7.95 -34.30
C GLN A 30 -24.85 -6.66 -33.59
N LEU A 31 -24.26 -5.57 -34.05
CA LEU A 31 -24.77 -4.22 -33.82
C LEU A 31 -26.13 -4.05 -34.49
N ILE A 32 -27.13 -3.70 -33.70
CA ILE A 32 -28.37 -3.07 -34.21
C ILE A 32 -28.29 -1.59 -33.78
N LEU A 33 -28.17 -0.74 -34.80
CA LEU A 33 -28.43 0.68 -34.72
C LEU A 33 -29.94 0.89 -34.57
N SER A 34 -30.36 1.57 -33.51
CA SER A 34 -31.64 2.25 -33.50
C SER A 34 -31.38 3.73 -33.26
N GLN A 35 -31.68 4.49 -34.29
CA GLN A 35 -31.95 5.92 -34.22
C GLN A 35 -33.29 6.12 -33.53
N GLU A 36 -33.37 7.01 -32.57
CA GLU A 36 -34.60 7.78 -32.30
C GLU A 36 -34.20 9.20 -31.90
N THR A 37 -34.67 10.09 -32.73
CA THR A 37 -34.85 11.53 -32.59
C THR A 37 -35.96 11.79 -31.59
N ASP A 38 -35.81 12.78 -30.69
CA ASP A 38 -36.75 13.88 -30.54
C ASP A 38 -36.27 14.91 -29.50
N SER A 39 -36.18 16.08 -30.04
CA SER A 39 -36.47 17.43 -29.55
C SER A 39 -37.09 17.58 -28.15
N LEU A 40 -36.50 18.50 -27.35
CA LEU A 40 -37.23 19.57 -26.68
C LEU A 40 -36.23 20.57 -26.03
N ILE A 41 -36.24 21.78 -26.56
CA ILE A 41 -35.62 22.97 -25.99
C ILE A 41 -36.60 23.58 -25.00
N PRO A 42 -36.14 24.12 -23.89
CA PRO A 42 -36.70 25.38 -23.40
C PRO A 42 -35.61 26.46 -23.28
N SER A 43 -35.92 27.58 -23.87
CA SER A 43 -35.31 28.88 -23.75
C SER A 43 -35.30 29.37 -22.28
N ALA A 44 -34.18 29.89 -21.85
CA ALA A 44 -34.10 30.75 -20.69
C ALA A 44 -33.11 31.89 -20.92
N GLU A 45 -33.60 33.05 -20.60
CA GLU A 45 -33.17 34.40 -20.83
C GLU A 45 -31.74 34.74 -20.38
N THR A 46 -31.12 35.55 -21.22
CA THR A 46 -29.93 36.35 -20.97
C THR A 46 -30.12 37.33 -19.82
N LYS A 47 -29.22 37.33 -18.87
CA LYS A 47 -28.91 38.49 -18.03
C LYS A 47 -27.43 38.84 -18.18
N ASP A 48 -27.23 40.00 -18.83
CA ASP A 48 -25.95 40.70 -18.89
C ASP A 48 -25.46 41.05 -17.49
N ASN A 49 -24.23 40.64 -17.19
CA ASN A 49 -23.44 41.30 -16.17
C ASN A 49 -22.05 41.58 -16.78
N ALA A 50 -21.89 42.79 -17.19
CA ALA A 50 -20.63 43.35 -17.58
C ALA A 50 -19.70 43.46 -16.37
N CYS A 51 -18.63 42.67 -16.35
CA CYS A 51 -17.50 42.87 -15.46
C CYS A 51 -16.31 43.34 -16.32
N GLN A 52 -15.99 44.64 -16.21
CA GLN A 52 -14.79 45.21 -16.81
C GLN A 52 -13.57 44.66 -16.05
N THR A 53 -12.74 43.90 -16.73
CA THR A 53 -11.35 43.66 -16.32
C THR A 53 -10.44 44.23 -17.40
N GLU A 54 -9.61 45.15 -16.97
CA GLU A 54 -8.58 45.78 -17.77
C GLU A 54 -7.65 44.72 -18.39
N SER A 55 -7.61 44.72 -19.72
CA SER A 55 -6.73 43.88 -20.51
C SER A 55 -5.35 44.50 -20.57
N SER A 56 -4.36 43.82 -19.99
CA SER A 56 -2.96 44.05 -20.35
C SER A 56 -2.77 43.71 -21.83
N MET A 57 -2.40 44.71 -22.63
CA MET A 57 -2.07 44.53 -24.03
C MET A 57 -0.86 43.59 -24.17
N SER A 58 -1.12 42.36 -24.54
CA SER A 58 -0.12 41.53 -25.22
C SER A 58 -0.11 41.99 -26.69
N ASN A 59 1.07 42.28 -27.20
CA ASN A 59 1.29 42.54 -28.62
C ASN A 59 0.93 41.30 -29.46
N SER A 60 -0.35 41.07 -29.71
CA SER A 60 -0.80 40.14 -30.72
C SER A 60 -0.76 40.84 -32.06
N VAL A 61 0.22 40.48 -32.89
CA VAL A 61 0.24 40.85 -34.28
C VAL A 61 -0.92 40.15 -34.96
N LEU A 62 -1.95 40.87 -35.36
CA LEU A 62 -3.02 40.33 -36.21
C LEU A 62 -2.40 40.08 -37.60
N ILE A 63 -2.01 38.86 -37.87
CA ILE A 63 -1.60 38.38 -39.17
C ILE A 63 -2.87 38.05 -39.95
N ASP A 64 -3.03 38.53 -41.18
CA ASP A 64 -4.12 38.18 -42.08
C ASP A 64 -4.09 36.63 -42.27
N LYS A 65 -5.26 36.04 -42.36
CA LYS A 65 -5.41 34.56 -42.53
C LYS A 65 -4.65 34.05 -43.75
N VAL A 66 -4.59 34.82 -44.83
CA VAL A 66 -3.84 34.50 -46.05
C VAL A 66 -2.34 34.55 -45.80
N GLU A 67 -1.86 35.53 -45.06
CA GLU A 67 -0.45 35.68 -44.68
C GLU A 67 -0.01 34.60 -43.71
N TYR A 68 -0.91 34.19 -42.81
CA TYR A 68 -0.70 33.04 -41.89
C TYR A 68 -0.65 31.69 -42.66
N GLU A 69 -1.55 31.48 -43.63
CA GLU A 69 -1.53 30.29 -44.48
C GLU A 69 -0.28 30.28 -45.41
N GLU A 70 0.17 31.42 -45.92
CA GLU A 70 1.44 31.51 -46.66
C GLU A 70 2.66 31.26 -45.78
N LEU A 71 2.68 31.76 -44.54
CA LEU A 71 3.76 31.48 -43.58
C LEU A 71 3.82 30.00 -43.22
N ILE A 72 2.69 29.35 -42.99
CA ILE A 72 2.61 27.92 -42.78
C ILE A 72 3.08 27.16 -44.03
N PHE A 73 2.68 27.57 -45.22
CA PHE A 73 3.10 26.98 -46.49
C PHE A 73 4.60 27.15 -46.75
N LYS A 74 5.19 28.32 -46.43
CA LYS A 74 6.63 28.55 -46.48
C LYS A 74 7.40 27.73 -45.41
N ALA A 75 6.87 27.64 -44.18
CA ALA A 75 7.44 26.83 -43.11
C ALA A 75 7.38 25.31 -43.44
N SER A 76 6.31 24.87 -44.06
CA SER A 76 6.19 23.48 -44.49
C SER A 76 7.14 23.06 -45.61
N ARG A 77 7.52 24.01 -46.49
CA ARG A 77 8.54 23.76 -47.54
C ARG A 77 9.97 23.66 -46.99
N SER A 78 10.27 24.32 -45.87
CA SER A 78 11.58 24.22 -45.20
C SER A 78 11.67 23.02 -44.25
N PHE A 79 10.53 22.41 -43.88
CA PHE A 79 10.48 21.29 -42.96
C PHE A 79 10.85 19.98 -43.64
N ASN A 80 11.97 19.41 -43.25
CA ASN A 80 12.39 18.07 -43.71
C ASN A 80 12.37 17.12 -42.51
N LEU A 81 11.31 16.33 -42.41
CA LEU A 81 11.08 15.36 -41.33
C LEU A 81 12.26 14.41 -41.12
N GLN A 82 12.86 13.92 -42.22
CA GLN A 82 13.99 12.98 -42.14
C GLN A 82 15.23 13.67 -41.51
N LYS A 83 15.52 14.91 -41.87
CA LYS A 83 16.64 15.68 -41.30
C LYS A 83 16.39 15.93 -39.78
N GLU A 84 15.18 16.36 -39.42
CA GLU A 84 14.87 16.62 -38.02
C GLU A 84 14.93 15.34 -37.16
N VAL A 85 14.41 14.20 -37.65
CA VAL A 85 14.56 12.90 -36.95
C VAL A 85 16.04 12.56 -36.77
N THR A 86 16.89 12.81 -37.78
CA THR A 86 18.34 12.56 -37.69
C THR A 86 18.98 13.39 -36.59
N LYS A 87 18.67 14.71 -36.52
CA LYS A 87 19.20 15.61 -35.49
C LYS A 87 18.76 15.14 -34.07
N VAL A 88 17.49 14.80 -33.88
CA VAL A 88 16.99 14.28 -32.59
C VAL A 88 17.67 12.99 -32.22
N LYS A 89 17.88 12.07 -33.20
CA LYS A 89 18.62 10.83 -33.00
C LYS A 89 20.06 11.07 -32.49
N GLU A 90 20.78 11.98 -33.13
CA GLU A 90 22.14 12.35 -32.73
C GLU A 90 22.20 12.96 -31.34
N LYS A 91 21.25 13.85 -31.01
CA LYS A 91 21.11 14.40 -29.66
C LYS A 91 20.81 13.36 -28.61
N CYS A 92 19.85 12.45 -28.90
CA CYS A 92 19.55 11.34 -28.00
C CYS A 92 20.75 10.42 -27.81
N PHE A 93 21.52 10.17 -28.88
CA PHE A 93 22.75 9.37 -28.79
C PHE A 93 23.80 10.04 -27.88
N ALA A 94 23.96 11.34 -28.02
CA ALA A 94 24.86 12.10 -27.14
C ALA A 94 24.41 12.10 -25.67
N LEU A 95 23.10 12.09 -25.42
CA LEU A 95 22.54 12.09 -24.05
C LEU A 95 22.53 10.71 -23.41
N TYR A 96 22.20 9.65 -24.16
CA TYR A 96 21.94 8.32 -23.60
C TYR A 96 23.10 7.35 -23.79
N GLY A 97 24.04 7.60 -24.71
CA GLY A 97 25.09 6.66 -25.06
C GLY A 97 24.54 5.31 -25.50
N ASP A 98 25.26 4.24 -25.20
CA ASP A 98 24.84 2.87 -25.56
C ASP A 98 23.85 2.24 -24.56
N GLU A 99 23.88 2.65 -23.29
CA GLU A 99 23.12 2.00 -22.19
C GLU A 99 22.23 2.97 -21.38
N GLY A 100 22.08 4.22 -21.78
CA GLY A 100 21.31 5.21 -21.05
C GLY A 100 19.82 5.00 -21.11
N SER A 101 19.12 5.55 -20.13
CA SER A 101 17.65 5.50 -20.05
C SER A 101 17.03 6.63 -20.88
N PRO A 102 16.01 6.33 -21.73
CA PRO A 102 15.33 7.33 -22.53
C PRO A 102 14.45 8.24 -21.67
N GLU A 103 14.32 9.50 -22.11
CA GLU A 103 13.34 10.41 -21.50
C GLU A 103 11.91 9.95 -21.84
N MET A 104 11.08 9.79 -20.82
CA MET A 104 9.68 9.36 -20.93
C MET A 104 8.67 10.46 -20.64
N ASP A 105 9.12 11.63 -20.16
CA ASP A 105 8.30 12.82 -20.00
C ASP A 105 8.18 13.55 -21.35
N PRO A 106 6.97 13.63 -21.94
CA PRO A 106 6.79 14.27 -23.25
C PRO A 106 7.24 15.73 -23.29
N SER A 107 7.10 16.48 -22.19
CA SER A 107 7.48 17.88 -22.14
C SER A 107 9.00 18.08 -22.08
N LYS A 108 9.71 17.17 -21.41
CA LYS A 108 11.17 17.15 -21.43
C LYS A 108 11.71 16.67 -22.77
N PHE A 109 11.05 15.69 -23.37
CA PHE A 109 11.41 15.19 -24.69
C PHE A 109 11.22 16.25 -25.78
N GLU A 110 10.17 17.05 -25.69
CA GLU A 110 9.97 18.23 -26.56
C GLU A 110 11.15 19.22 -26.48
N LYS A 111 11.68 19.47 -25.26
CA LYS A 111 12.90 20.27 -25.08
C LYS A 111 14.12 19.62 -25.74
N ILE A 112 14.28 18.31 -25.64
CA ILE A 112 15.35 17.59 -26.32
C ILE A 112 15.26 17.80 -27.83
N CYS A 113 14.06 17.82 -28.41
CA CYS A 113 13.87 18.13 -29.82
C CYS A 113 14.29 19.57 -30.14
N GLN A 114 13.96 20.54 -29.28
CA GLN A 114 14.39 21.92 -29.43
C GLN A 114 15.92 22.08 -29.34
N ASP A 115 16.53 21.45 -28.33
CA ASP A 115 17.99 21.45 -28.10
C ASP A 115 18.77 20.71 -29.20
N ALA A 116 18.09 19.85 -29.97
CA ALA A 116 18.61 19.16 -31.14
C ALA A 116 18.55 20.00 -32.42
N GLU A 117 18.17 21.28 -32.33
CA GLU A 117 17.87 22.13 -33.50
C GLU A 117 16.81 21.54 -34.45
N ALA A 118 15.84 20.82 -33.88
CA ALA A 118 14.71 20.22 -34.56
C ALA A 118 13.37 20.67 -33.91
N PRO A 119 13.10 21.97 -33.81
CA PRO A 119 11.97 22.48 -33.03
C PRO A 119 10.61 22.17 -33.68
N ASN A 120 10.58 21.82 -34.95
CA ASN A 120 9.32 21.64 -35.68
C ASN A 120 8.78 20.22 -35.63
N ILE A 121 9.60 19.20 -35.37
CA ILE A 121 9.17 17.79 -35.42
C ILE A 121 8.07 17.46 -34.41
N PHE A 122 8.24 17.92 -33.16
CA PHE A 122 7.27 17.63 -32.10
C PHE A 122 5.93 18.32 -32.37
N PRO A 123 5.87 19.67 -32.60
CA PRO A 123 4.63 20.33 -32.96
C PRO A 123 3.98 19.79 -34.23
N TYR A 124 4.74 19.43 -35.24
CA TYR A 124 4.20 18.88 -36.50
C TYR A 124 3.41 17.60 -36.27
N ILE A 125 4.00 16.63 -35.59
CA ILE A 125 3.33 15.35 -35.30
C ILE A 125 2.20 15.56 -34.29
N TYR A 126 2.39 16.39 -33.28
CA TYR A 126 1.38 16.70 -32.27
C TYR A 126 0.12 17.32 -32.89
N ASN A 127 0.30 18.31 -33.78
CA ASN A 127 -0.81 18.96 -34.48
C ASN A 127 -1.54 18.00 -35.43
N ALA A 128 -0.81 17.09 -36.06
CA ALA A 128 -1.42 16.06 -36.91
C ALA A 128 -2.28 15.06 -36.11
N LEU A 129 -1.99 14.87 -34.81
CA LEU A 129 -2.75 14.01 -33.92
C LEU A 129 -3.88 14.75 -33.16
N SER A 130 -3.84 16.06 -33.14
CA SER A 130 -4.72 16.87 -32.30
C SER A 130 -5.72 17.64 -33.16
N VAL A 131 -7.00 17.52 -32.83
CA VAL A 131 -8.11 18.24 -33.47
C VAL A 131 -8.71 19.23 -32.49
N GLU A 132 -9.30 20.28 -33.00
CA GLU A 132 -10.04 21.25 -32.20
C GLU A 132 -11.10 20.54 -31.33
N ARG A 133 -11.28 21.02 -30.08
CA ARG A 133 -12.26 20.47 -29.08
C ARG A 133 -11.86 19.15 -28.40
N MET A 134 -10.60 18.78 -28.37
CA MET A 134 -10.15 17.68 -27.53
C MET A 134 -10.08 18.05 -26.06
N SER A 135 -10.45 17.12 -25.16
CA SER A 135 -10.25 17.30 -23.72
C SER A 135 -8.76 17.31 -23.36
N GLU A 136 -8.39 18.01 -22.28
CA GLU A 136 -7.00 18.07 -21.78
C GLU A 136 -6.34 16.70 -21.65
N ASN A 137 -7.08 15.71 -21.16
CA ASN A 137 -6.59 14.32 -21.05
C ASN A 137 -6.22 13.72 -22.41
N ARG A 138 -6.99 14.02 -23.48
CA ARG A 138 -6.67 13.57 -24.83
C ARG A 138 -5.47 14.31 -25.42
N LEU A 139 -5.36 15.59 -25.15
CA LEU A 139 -4.21 16.38 -25.57
C LEU A 139 -2.92 15.87 -24.91
N MET A 140 -2.97 15.53 -23.62
CA MET A 140 -1.83 14.92 -22.94
C MET A 140 -1.46 13.54 -23.52
N LEU A 141 -2.45 12.69 -23.82
CA LEU A 141 -2.21 11.42 -24.49
C LEU A 141 -1.58 11.61 -25.90
N ASN A 142 -1.95 12.66 -26.61
CA ASN A 142 -1.35 12.97 -27.92
C ASN A 142 0.10 13.43 -27.79
N LYS A 143 0.48 14.17 -26.73
CA LYS A 143 1.90 14.47 -26.45
C LYS A 143 2.70 13.18 -26.23
N ILE A 144 2.17 12.23 -25.46
CA ILE A 144 2.81 10.93 -25.26
C ILE A 144 2.96 10.17 -26.60
N ARG A 145 1.90 10.12 -27.39
CA ARG A 145 1.92 9.47 -28.72
C ARG A 145 2.93 10.11 -29.65
N THR A 146 3.02 11.43 -29.66
CA THR A 146 4.01 12.19 -30.46
C THR A 146 5.42 11.74 -30.10
N MET A 147 5.78 11.73 -28.81
CA MET A 147 7.07 11.25 -28.35
C MET A 147 7.35 9.82 -28.80
N VAL A 148 6.39 8.90 -28.63
CA VAL A 148 6.53 7.50 -29.04
C VAL A 148 6.75 7.39 -30.56
N ILE A 149 6.01 8.13 -31.37
CA ILE A 149 6.17 8.14 -32.83
C ILE A 149 7.56 8.59 -33.23
N ILE A 150 8.09 9.63 -32.58
CA ILE A 150 9.46 10.13 -32.86
C ILE A 150 10.49 9.03 -32.48
N TYR A 151 10.36 8.36 -31.32
CA TYR A 151 11.24 7.24 -31.00
C TYR A 151 11.14 6.07 -31.98
N VAL A 152 9.96 5.77 -32.51
CA VAL A 152 9.79 4.75 -33.56
C VAL A 152 10.49 5.17 -34.85
N MET A 153 10.40 6.45 -35.24
CA MET A 153 11.11 6.95 -36.41
C MET A 153 12.64 6.92 -36.22
N ILE A 154 13.14 7.28 -35.04
CA ILE A 154 14.57 7.19 -34.71
C ILE A 154 15.05 5.74 -34.80
N PHE A 155 14.29 4.79 -34.24
CA PHE A 155 14.60 3.37 -34.31
C PHE A 155 14.55 2.82 -35.74
N GLY A 156 13.62 3.33 -36.56
CA GLY A 156 13.54 2.99 -37.98
C GLY A 156 14.77 3.44 -38.80
N GLN A 157 15.39 4.57 -38.41
CA GLN A 157 16.64 5.03 -39.03
C GLN A 157 17.87 4.24 -38.56
N SER A 158 17.87 3.77 -37.30
CA SER A 158 19.00 3.05 -36.72
C SER A 158 18.54 2.13 -35.62
N GLN A 159 18.70 0.83 -35.81
CA GLN A 159 18.39 -0.18 -34.78
C GLN A 159 19.33 -0.09 -33.56
N LYS A 160 20.44 0.61 -33.64
CA LYS A 160 21.31 0.89 -32.49
C LYS A 160 20.67 1.93 -31.54
N SER A 161 19.84 2.83 -32.06
CA SER A 161 19.13 3.85 -31.29
C SER A 161 17.82 3.29 -30.72
N ASN A 162 17.91 2.26 -29.88
CA ASN A 162 16.78 1.47 -29.40
C ASN A 162 16.47 1.66 -27.90
N TRP A 163 16.92 2.74 -27.29
CA TRP A 163 16.77 2.99 -25.85
C TRP A 163 15.32 2.88 -25.40
N PHE A 164 14.41 3.56 -26.08
CA PHE A 164 12.99 3.53 -25.75
C PHE A 164 12.41 2.13 -25.94
N GLN A 165 12.75 1.45 -27.03
CA GLN A 165 12.29 0.09 -27.32
C GLN A 165 12.78 -0.92 -26.29
N VAL A 166 14.03 -0.80 -25.81
CA VAL A 166 14.59 -1.66 -24.75
C VAL A 166 13.91 -1.38 -23.42
N ALA A 167 13.78 -0.12 -23.00
CA ALA A 167 13.13 0.27 -21.75
C ALA A 167 11.66 -0.18 -21.74
N LEU A 168 10.93 0.06 -22.84
CA LEU A 168 9.56 -0.40 -22.99
C LEU A 168 9.46 -1.94 -22.94
N SER A 169 10.34 -2.65 -23.62
CA SER A 169 10.34 -4.12 -23.62
C SER A 169 10.66 -4.70 -22.26
N ARG A 170 11.62 -4.12 -21.52
CA ARG A 170 11.88 -4.51 -20.12
C ARG A 170 10.63 -4.32 -19.25
N THR A 171 9.99 -3.16 -19.36
CA THR A 171 8.77 -2.87 -18.61
C THR A 171 7.63 -3.81 -18.96
N LEU A 172 7.39 -4.06 -20.26
CA LEU A 172 6.36 -4.98 -20.71
C LEU A 172 6.62 -6.42 -20.24
N SER A 173 7.89 -6.84 -20.22
CA SER A 173 8.29 -8.13 -19.63
C SER A 173 7.97 -8.21 -18.14
N GLN A 174 8.14 -7.11 -17.37
CA GLN A 174 7.73 -7.05 -15.97
C GLN A 174 6.22 -7.21 -15.77
N TYR A 175 5.42 -6.87 -16.80
CA TYR A 175 3.97 -7.09 -16.81
C TYR A 175 3.56 -8.44 -17.39
N GLY A 176 4.51 -9.35 -17.66
CA GLY A 176 4.24 -10.71 -18.11
C GLY A 176 3.89 -10.83 -19.60
N ILE A 177 4.27 -9.87 -20.44
CA ILE A 177 4.10 -10.02 -21.89
C ILE A 177 5.02 -11.13 -22.40
N SER A 178 4.45 -12.07 -23.15
CA SER A 178 5.18 -13.20 -23.72
C SER A 178 6.20 -12.76 -24.78
N GLU A 179 7.21 -13.59 -25.06
CA GLU A 179 8.18 -13.35 -26.12
C GLU A 179 7.52 -13.20 -27.50
N CYS A 180 6.43 -13.92 -27.77
CA CYS A 180 5.63 -13.75 -28.99
C CYS A 180 5.01 -12.35 -29.07
N GLY A 181 4.47 -11.85 -27.93
CA GLY A 181 3.94 -10.50 -27.86
C GLY A 181 5.01 -9.43 -28.08
N LEU A 182 6.18 -9.58 -27.48
CA LEU A 182 7.31 -8.67 -27.71
C LEU A 182 7.80 -8.71 -29.16
N THR A 183 7.82 -9.88 -29.79
CA THR A 183 8.20 -10.03 -31.20
C THR A 183 7.20 -9.33 -32.13
N ALA A 184 5.91 -9.42 -31.85
CA ALA A 184 4.89 -8.70 -32.60
C ALA A 184 5.08 -7.18 -32.47
N LEU A 185 5.30 -6.67 -31.25
CA LEU A 185 5.55 -5.25 -31.01
C LEU A 185 6.88 -4.76 -31.61
N ARG A 186 7.90 -5.62 -31.69
CA ARG A 186 9.14 -5.32 -32.40
C ARG A 186 8.89 -5.08 -33.89
N ASN A 187 8.09 -5.92 -34.53
CA ASN A 187 7.78 -5.76 -35.93
C ASN A 187 7.03 -4.44 -36.23
N LEU A 188 6.36 -3.87 -35.24
CA LEU A 188 5.76 -2.54 -35.28
C LEU A 188 6.75 -1.41 -34.96
N GLY A 189 8.01 -1.71 -34.67
CA GLY A 189 9.02 -0.73 -34.26
C GLY A 189 8.88 -0.20 -32.84
N ILE A 190 7.95 -0.76 -32.05
CA ILE A 190 7.62 -0.27 -30.70
C ILE A 190 8.49 -0.92 -29.62
N ALA A 191 8.88 -2.19 -29.81
CA ALA A 191 9.67 -2.95 -28.85
C ALA A 191 11.02 -3.38 -29.41
N ALA A 192 11.95 -3.74 -28.54
CA ALA A 192 13.22 -4.36 -28.91
C ALA A 192 13.03 -5.88 -29.09
N HIS A 193 14.01 -6.52 -29.74
CA HIS A 193 14.01 -7.97 -29.86
C HIS A 193 14.13 -8.64 -28.48
N PRO A 194 13.39 -9.74 -28.17
CA PRO A 194 13.46 -10.41 -26.88
C PRO A 194 14.87 -10.74 -26.40
N ARG A 195 15.75 -11.22 -27.30
CA ARG A 195 17.16 -11.49 -26.97
C ARG A 195 17.94 -10.23 -26.57
N THR A 196 17.69 -9.10 -27.26
CA THR A 196 18.31 -7.79 -26.91
C THR A 196 17.83 -7.33 -25.54
N THR A 197 16.54 -7.44 -25.27
CA THR A 197 15.94 -7.11 -23.97
C THR A 197 16.54 -7.96 -22.86
N LYS A 198 16.59 -9.28 -23.04
CA LYS A 198 17.21 -10.20 -22.06
C LYS A 198 18.68 -9.87 -21.80
N LYS A 199 19.48 -9.65 -22.88
CA LYS A 199 20.90 -9.29 -22.73
C LYS A 199 21.08 -7.99 -21.95
N ALA A 200 20.32 -6.95 -22.31
CA ALA A 200 20.39 -5.64 -21.65
C ALA A 200 19.94 -5.73 -20.18
N THR A 201 18.91 -6.51 -19.87
CA THR A 201 18.47 -6.72 -18.48
C THR A 201 19.48 -7.50 -17.67
N ALA A 202 20.06 -8.55 -18.23
CA ALA A 202 21.10 -9.35 -17.57
C ALA A 202 22.38 -8.54 -17.34
N SER A 203 22.77 -7.64 -18.26
CA SER A 203 23.91 -6.73 -18.09
C SER A 203 23.73 -5.83 -16.88
N VAL A 204 22.55 -5.23 -16.75
CA VAL A 204 22.25 -4.35 -15.59
C VAL A 204 22.18 -5.15 -14.28
N ALA A 205 21.65 -6.37 -14.31
CA ALA A 205 21.55 -7.23 -13.12
C ALA A 205 22.91 -7.87 -12.72
N SER A 206 23.87 -8.00 -13.62
CA SER A 206 25.16 -8.64 -13.32
C SER A 206 25.98 -7.87 -12.29
N ASN A 207 25.85 -6.55 -12.24
CA ASN A 207 26.57 -5.68 -11.31
C ASN A 207 25.78 -5.41 -10.02
N HIS A 208 24.73 -6.21 -9.75
CA HIS A 208 23.80 -5.95 -8.64
C HIS A 208 24.49 -5.82 -7.29
N LEU A 209 25.35 -6.77 -6.91
CA LEU A 209 26.02 -6.76 -5.61
C LEU A 209 26.97 -5.57 -5.44
N GLN A 210 27.69 -5.21 -6.49
CA GLN A 210 28.53 -4.01 -6.48
C GLN A 210 27.70 -2.73 -6.30
N GLN A 211 26.54 -2.65 -6.95
CA GLN A 211 25.63 -1.53 -6.77
C GLN A 211 25.05 -1.47 -5.35
N VAL A 212 24.80 -2.62 -4.71
CA VAL A 212 24.35 -2.68 -3.31
C VAL A 212 25.44 -2.15 -2.38
N GLN A 213 26.68 -2.58 -2.53
CA GLN A 213 27.81 -2.09 -1.74
C GLN A 213 28.01 -0.57 -1.92
N SER A 214 27.96 -0.09 -3.17
CA SER A 214 28.05 1.35 -3.45
C SER A 214 26.89 2.14 -2.82
N PHE A 215 25.70 1.56 -2.77
CA PHE A 215 24.51 2.19 -2.15
C PHE A 215 24.68 2.36 -0.64
N PHE A 216 25.20 1.33 0.07
CA PHE A 216 25.50 1.44 1.50
C PHE A 216 26.64 2.42 1.78
N GLN A 217 27.70 2.39 0.95
CA GLN A 217 28.81 3.33 1.07
C GLN A 217 28.32 4.77 0.91
N GLU A 218 27.56 5.06 -0.13
CA GLU A 218 27.01 6.39 -0.40
C GLU A 218 26.08 6.87 0.74
N ALA A 219 25.20 6.00 1.25
CA ALA A 219 24.32 6.32 2.37
C ALA A 219 25.13 6.64 3.64
N THR A 220 26.23 5.89 3.87
CA THR A 220 27.14 6.10 5.00
C THR A 220 27.90 7.41 4.88
N ASP A 221 28.49 7.69 3.72
CA ASP A 221 29.32 8.87 3.48
C ASP A 221 28.50 10.17 3.56
N LYS A 222 27.26 10.12 3.06
CA LYS A 222 26.31 11.24 3.13
C LYS A 222 25.60 11.35 4.47
N GLY A 223 25.73 10.37 5.36
CA GLY A 223 25.02 10.33 6.62
C GLY A 223 23.50 10.31 6.46
N HIS A 224 22.99 9.59 5.46
CA HIS A 224 21.56 9.43 5.21
C HIS A 224 20.98 8.32 6.08
N PHE A 225 19.78 8.53 6.60
CA PHE A 225 19.07 7.51 7.37
C PHE A 225 18.60 6.37 6.48
N ILE A 226 18.83 5.13 6.93
CA ILE A 226 18.32 3.94 6.25
C ILE A 226 17.34 3.17 7.13
N VAL A 227 16.45 2.43 6.47
CA VAL A 227 15.58 1.42 7.09
C VAL A 227 15.73 0.13 6.32
N MET A 228 16.00 -0.96 7.02
CA MET A 228 16.07 -2.30 6.46
C MET A 228 14.72 -3.00 6.55
N PHE A 229 14.37 -3.75 5.52
CA PHE A 229 13.16 -4.56 5.45
C PHE A 229 13.53 -6.01 5.17
N ILE A 230 12.89 -6.92 5.90
CA ILE A 230 13.01 -8.36 5.72
C ILE A 230 11.61 -8.93 5.65
N ASP A 231 11.32 -9.65 4.56
CA ASP A 231 10.00 -10.26 4.37
C ASP A 231 10.11 -11.56 3.56
N ASP A 232 9.15 -12.46 3.73
CA ASP A 232 9.10 -13.77 3.10
C ASP A 232 8.23 -13.74 1.84
N TYR A 233 8.82 -14.12 0.70
CA TYR A 233 8.12 -14.27 -0.57
C TYR A 233 7.90 -15.75 -0.88
N HIS A 234 6.65 -16.12 -1.11
CA HIS A 234 6.28 -17.49 -1.48
C HIS A 234 5.89 -17.58 -2.95
N ASN A 235 6.49 -18.53 -3.66
CA ASN A 235 6.01 -18.97 -4.95
C ASN A 235 5.48 -20.40 -4.83
N ILE A 236 4.18 -20.58 -5.03
CA ILE A 236 3.51 -21.87 -4.84
C ILE A 236 3.41 -22.58 -6.18
N HIS A 237 4.11 -23.70 -6.28
CA HIS A 237 4.03 -24.61 -7.43
C HIS A 237 2.83 -25.53 -7.28
N THR A 238 1.66 -25.11 -7.78
CA THR A 238 0.47 -25.95 -7.80
C THR A 238 0.55 -26.96 -8.92
N LYS A 239 0.53 -28.26 -8.60
CA LYS A 239 0.41 -29.32 -9.60
C LYS A 239 -1.05 -29.45 -10.03
N HIS A 240 -1.31 -29.45 -11.33
CA HIS A 240 -2.68 -29.60 -11.85
C HIS A 240 -3.37 -30.89 -11.43
N ARG A 241 -2.60 -31.95 -11.16
CA ARG A 241 -3.07 -33.23 -10.65
C ARG A 241 -2.11 -33.71 -9.55
N PRO A 242 -2.26 -33.22 -8.30
CA PRO A 242 -1.44 -33.68 -7.22
C PRO A 242 -1.73 -35.16 -6.93
N ASN A 243 -0.69 -35.93 -6.69
CA ASN A 243 -0.75 -37.31 -6.25
C ASN A 243 0.21 -37.49 -5.06
N GLU A 244 0.26 -38.68 -4.46
CA GLU A 244 1.12 -38.96 -3.32
C GLU A 244 2.62 -38.69 -3.60
N LYS A 245 3.05 -38.82 -4.86
CA LYS A 245 4.43 -38.59 -5.29
C LYS A 245 4.69 -37.17 -5.81
N GLN A 246 3.64 -36.41 -6.15
CA GLN A 246 3.73 -35.06 -6.71
C GLN A 246 2.82 -34.12 -5.93
N ARG A 247 3.30 -33.63 -4.83
CA ARG A 247 2.62 -32.60 -4.03
C ARG A 247 2.91 -31.21 -4.59
N SER A 248 2.06 -30.26 -4.23
CA SER A 248 2.38 -28.84 -4.46
C SER A 248 3.56 -28.45 -3.58
N GLU A 249 4.54 -27.81 -4.19
CA GLU A 249 5.76 -27.34 -3.52
C GLU A 249 5.73 -25.80 -3.45
N SER A 250 6.32 -25.23 -2.41
CA SER A 250 6.51 -23.80 -2.29
C SER A 250 8.00 -23.47 -2.29
N VAL A 251 8.38 -22.51 -3.12
CA VAL A 251 9.72 -21.90 -3.04
C VAL A 251 9.61 -20.69 -2.11
N HIS A 252 10.39 -20.68 -1.05
CA HIS A 252 10.47 -19.59 -0.09
C HIS A 252 11.70 -18.75 -0.36
N MET A 253 11.51 -17.44 -0.49
CA MET A 253 12.58 -16.49 -0.74
C MET A 253 12.55 -15.39 0.31
N ALA A 254 13.61 -15.22 1.07
CA ALA A 254 13.77 -14.05 1.91
C ALA A 254 14.11 -12.84 1.04
N THR A 255 13.26 -11.83 1.06
CA THR A 255 13.47 -10.55 0.40
C THR A 255 14.14 -9.59 1.36
N LEU A 256 15.35 -9.17 1.04
CA LEU A 256 16.19 -8.27 1.82
C LEU A 256 16.25 -6.93 1.09
N MET A 257 15.65 -5.90 1.67
CA MET A 257 15.54 -4.59 1.01
C MET A 257 16.00 -3.48 1.95
N VAL A 258 16.63 -2.46 1.42
CA VAL A 258 16.98 -1.23 2.14
C VAL A 258 16.32 -0.03 1.49
N LYS A 259 15.92 0.95 2.29
CA LYS A 259 15.41 2.24 1.83
C LYS A 259 16.22 3.36 2.46
N VAL A 260 16.66 4.32 1.63
CA VAL A 260 17.39 5.51 2.06
C VAL A 260 16.45 6.70 2.13
N PHE A 261 16.64 7.53 3.14
CA PHE A 261 15.92 8.78 3.35
C PHE A 261 16.89 9.95 3.36
N GLU A 262 17.10 10.57 2.21
CA GLU A 262 18.07 11.67 2.01
C GLU A 262 17.80 12.89 2.91
N LYS A 263 16.54 13.13 3.26
CA LYS A 263 16.12 14.25 4.11
C LYS A 263 16.22 13.97 5.60
N ILE A 264 16.54 12.75 6.00
CA ILE A 264 16.67 12.32 7.38
C ILE A 264 18.14 11.99 7.63
N LYS A 265 18.71 12.60 8.64
CA LYS A 265 20.08 12.31 9.05
C LYS A 265 20.17 10.95 9.74
N ALA A 266 21.20 10.20 9.44
CA ALA A 266 21.54 8.98 10.16
C ALA A 266 21.76 9.28 11.65
N VAL A 267 21.35 8.34 12.51
CA VAL A 267 21.52 8.46 13.96
C VAL A 267 22.83 7.74 14.34
N PRO A 268 23.86 8.46 14.82
CA PRO A 268 25.13 7.85 15.19
C PRO A 268 24.98 6.99 16.44
N GLN A 269 25.77 5.95 16.55
CA GLN A 269 25.88 5.13 17.77
C GLN A 269 26.72 5.82 18.82
N GLU A 270 27.79 6.50 18.40
CA GLU A 270 28.67 7.25 19.30
C GLU A 270 27.92 8.34 20.06
N GLY A 271 28.07 8.36 21.36
CA GLY A 271 27.42 9.34 22.25
C GLY A 271 25.95 9.11 22.53
N ASN A 272 25.34 8.04 22.02
CA ASN A 272 23.95 7.70 22.26
C ASN A 272 23.82 6.36 23.01
N GLU A 273 22.81 6.27 23.86
CA GLU A 273 22.45 5.04 24.58
C GLU A 273 21.90 3.97 23.60
N SER A 274 21.81 2.74 24.08
CA SER A 274 21.19 1.64 23.34
C SER A 274 19.70 1.96 23.06
N PRO A 275 19.21 1.75 21.81
CA PRO A 275 17.80 1.95 21.50
C PRO A 275 16.89 0.88 22.11
N LEU A 276 17.46 -0.17 22.67
CA LEU A 276 16.74 -1.26 23.30
C LEU A 276 17.05 -1.30 24.81
N SER A 277 15.98 -1.18 25.61
CA SER A 277 16.06 -1.35 27.07
C SER A 277 16.63 -2.70 27.47
N GLU A 278 17.28 -2.80 28.63
CA GLU A 278 17.65 -4.10 29.20
C GLU A 278 16.46 -4.98 29.54
N ASN A 279 15.35 -4.33 29.90
CA ASN A 279 14.07 -5.00 30.12
C ASN A 279 13.07 -4.64 29.00
N PRO A 280 12.93 -5.49 27.95
CA PRO A 280 12.10 -5.17 26.78
C PRO A 280 10.58 -5.10 27.08
N ALA A 281 10.13 -5.64 28.20
CA ALA A 281 8.73 -5.65 28.61
C ALA A 281 8.57 -5.03 30.00
N ASP A 282 9.06 -3.80 30.18
CA ASP A 282 8.96 -3.10 31.47
C ASP A 282 7.49 -2.78 31.81
N ILE A 283 6.96 -3.50 32.78
CA ILE A 283 5.60 -3.36 33.26
C ILE A 283 5.35 -1.96 33.81
N ASN A 284 6.36 -1.30 34.41
CA ASN A 284 6.19 0.05 34.95
C ASN A 284 5.99 1.07 33.83
N ILE A 285 6.71 0.94 32.72
CA ILE A 285 6.49 1.77 31.53
C ILE A 285 5.07 1.57 31.00
N LEU A 286 4.62 0.31 30.92
CA LEU A 286 3.27 -0.02 30.47
C LEU A 286 2.20 0.56 31.39
N HIS A 287 2.36 0.42 32.71
CA HIS A 287 1.47 1.04 33.71
C HIS A 287 1.38 2.54 33.54
N GLN A 288 2.52 3.20 33.44
CA GLN A 288 2.59 4.64 33.26
C GLN A 288 1.86 5.07 31.98
N MET A 289 2.10 4.37 30.87
CA MET A 289 1.45 4.64 29.59
C MET A 289 -0.07 4.46 29.67
N ILE A 290 -0.55 3.38 30.28
CA ILE A 290 -1.99 3.12 30.45
C ILE A 290 -2.60 4.22 31.33
N ASN A 291 -1.98 4.56 32.46
CA ASN A 291 -2.49 5.58 33.37
C ASN A 291 -2.55 6.97 32.71
N GLN A 292 -1.54 7.34 31.93
CA GLN A 292 -1.51 8.60 31.18
C GLN A 292 -2.62 8.70 30.13
N ASN A 293 -3.01 7.56 29.57
CA ASN A 293 -4.05 7.49 28.54
C ASN A 293 -5.41 7.03 29.06
N MET A 294 -5.59 6.90 30.39
CA MET A 294 -6.80 6.33 30.97
C MET A 294 -8.07 7.08 30.57
N SER A 295 -8.06 8.41 30.58
CA SER A 295 -9.21 9.23 30.20
C SER A 295 -9.59 9.03 28.74
N THR A 296 -8.60 8.92 27.85
CA THR A 296 -8.80 8.66 26.41
C THR A 296 -9.25 7.21 26.17
N LEU A 297 -8.65 6.23 26.89
CA LEU A 297 -9.02 4.83 26.76
C LEU A 297 -10.42 4.53 27.28
N SER A 298 -10.91 5.29 28.27
CA SER A 298 -12.24 5.12 28.85
C SER A 298 -13.37 5.58 27.93
N LYS A 299 -13.11 6.38 26.92
CA LYS A 299 -14.11 6.90 25.99
C LYS A 299 -14.14 6.12 24.69
N SER A 300 -15.33 6.01 24.10
CA SER A 300 -15.45 5.41 22.77
C SER A 300 -14.93 6.37 21.69
N TYR A 301 -14.44 5.84 20.59
CA TYR A 301 -14.05 6.68 19.46
C TYR A 301 -15.21 7.45 18.84
N ALA A 302 -16.44 6.95 18.97
CA ALA A 302 -17.61 7.66 18.50
C ALA A 302 -17.95 8.90 19.36
N GLN A 303 -17.49 8.94 20.62
CA GLN A 303 -17.66 10.08 21.52
C GLN A 303 -16.53 11.11 21.41
N GLU A 304 -15.33 10.65 21.11
CA GLU A 304 -14.12 11.49 21.06
C GLU A 304 -13.37 11.36 19.73
N MET A 305 -14.09 11.12 18.67
CA MET A 305 -13.42 11.06 17.35
C MET A 305 -12.79 12.43 17.07
N PRO A 306 -11.47 12.52 16.91
CA PRO A 306 -10.81 13.79 16.62
C PRO A 306 -11.40 14.44 15.36
N ASP A 307 -11.55 15.77 15.39
CA ASP A 307 -12.15 16.52 14.28
C ASP A 307 -11.50 16.23 12.92
N TRP A 308 -10.19 16.01 12.91
CA TRP A 308 -9.46 15.66 11.70
C TRP A 308 -9.86 14.27 11.13
N VAL A 309 -10.25 13.33 11.98
CA VAL A 309 -10.80 12.02 11.55
C VAL A 309 -12.19 12.21 11.00
N LEU A 310 -13.01 13.00 11.68
CA LEU A 310 -14.38 13.31 11.23
C LEU A 310 -14.37 13.99 9.86
N ALA A 311 -13.58 15.03 9.69
CA ALA A 311 -13.46 15.75 8.43
C ALA A 311 -13.08 14.82 7.26
N LYS A 312 -12.11 13.92 7.47
CA LYS A 312 -11.72 12.94 6.46
C LYS A 312 -12.73 11.82 6.25
N TYR A 313 -13.41 11.42 7.31
CA TYR A 313 -14.39 10.33 7.24
C TYR A 313 -15.63 10.74 6.44
N PHE A 314 -16.07 11.97 6.59
CA PHE A 314 -17.23 12.51 5.88
C PHE A 314 -16.90 13.12 4.52
N ASP A 315 -15.63 13.30 4.19
CA ASP A 315 -15.22 13.73 2.86
C ASP A 315 -15.47 12.61 1.83
N GLN A 316 -16.48 12.80 1.00
CA GLN A 316 -16.89 11.84 -0.04
C GLN A 316 -15.80 11.59 -1.08
N THR A 317 -14.92 12.56 -1.31
CA THR A 317 -13.80 12.43 -2.27
C THR A 317 -12.74 11.46 -1.78
N SER A 318 -12.63 11.26 -0.48
CA SER A 318 -11.65 10.39 0.15
C SER A 318 -12.10 8.94 0.34
N GLU A 319 -13.36 8.58 0.02
CA GLU A 319 -13.89 7.21 0.20
C GLU A 319 -13.06 6.16 -0.51
N ARG A 320 -12.63 6.45 -1.73
CA ARG A 320 -11.77 5.57 -2.53
C ARG A 320 -10.42 5.29 -1.85
N GLN A 321 -9.89 6.27 -1.15
CA GLN A 321 -8.61 6.18 -0.46
C GLN A 321 -8.73 5.44 0.87
N ARG A 322 -9.90 5.45 1.50
CA ARG A 322 -10.17 4.70 2.74
C ARG A 322 -10.21 3.20 2.54
N LEU A 323 -10.59 2.73 1.36
CA LEU A 323 -10.59 1.30 1.03
C LEU A 323 -9.18 0.73 0.90
N LEU A 324 -8.19 1.57 0.66
CA LEU A 324 -6.80 1.18 0.58
C LEU A 324 -6.18 1.18 1.99
N VAL A 325 -5.56 0.08 2.36
CA VAL A 325 -4.96 -0.09 3.68
C VAL A 325 -3.92 0.99 3.95
N HIS A 326 -3.11 1.33 2.93
CA HIS A 326 -2.04 2.32 3.02
C HIS A 326 -2.00 3.18 1.76
N ASP A 327 -2.97 4.07 1.60
CA ASP A 327 -2.89 5.11 0.58
C ASP A 327 -2.50 6.44 1.22
N TYR A 328 -1.47 7.07 0.68
CA TYR A 328 -1.01 8.38 1.13
C TYR A 328 -1.55 9.45 0.20
N GLN A 329 -2.20 10.43 0.79
CA GLN A 329 -2.77 11.56 0.04
C GLN A 329 -1.74 12.63 -0.26
N GLN A 330 -0.80 12.85 0.65
CA GLN A 330 0.19 13.91 0.52
C GLN A 330 1.32 13.49 -0.43
N THR A 331 1.71 14.38 -1.32
CA THR A 331 2.74 14.12 -2.34
C THR A 331 4.09 13.72 -1.73
N GLU A 332 4.48 14.33 -0.61
CA GLU A 332 5.73 14.01 0.06
C GLU A 332 5.72 12.60 0.66
N ILE A 333 4.61 12.22 1.27
CA ILE A 333 4.43 10.88 1.80
C ILE A 333 4.43 9.83 0.69
N ARG A 334 3.83 10.14 -0.46
CA ARG A 334 3.90 9.27 -1.66
C ARG A 334 5.35 9.02 -2.10
N LYS A 335 6.18 10.08 -2.09
CA LYS A 335 7.62 9.95 -2.40
C LYS A 335 8.33 9.05 -1.40
N MET A 336 8.03 9.19 -0.11
CA MET A 336 8.63 8.35 0.94
C MET A 336 8.27 6.87 0.78
N ARG A 337 7.11 6.54 0.20
CA ARG A 337 6.67 5.17 -0.10
C ARG A 337 7.14 4.64 -1.45
N SER A 338 7.67 5.50 -2.31
CA SER A 338 8.08 5.05 -3.63
C SER A 338 9.25 4.07 -3.52
N MET A 339 9.40 3.23 -4.54
CA MET A 339 10.53 2.31 -4.64
C MET A 339 11.80 3.01 -5.17
N GLU A 340 11.73 4.31 -5.50
CA GLU A 340 12.86 5.05 -6.08
C GLU A 340 14.10 5.03 -5.18
N ASN A 341 13.91 5.25 -3.89
CA ASN A 341 14.99 5.29 -2.89
C ASN A 341 15.18 3.93 -2.18
N THR A 342 14.67 2.85 -2.74
CA THR A 342 14.89 1.49 -2.24
C THR A 342 16.00 0.81 -3.02
N LYS A 343 16.67 -0.14 -2.41
CA LYS A 343 17.56 -1.07 -3.07
C LYS A 343 17.28 -2.48 -2.57
N LEU A 344 17.09 -3.41 -3.48
CA LEU A 344 17.09 -4.82 -3.14
C LEU A 344 18.52 -5.19 -2.74
N VAL A 345 18.74 -5.63 -1.51
CA VAL A 345 20.03 -6.19 -1.10
C VAL A 345 20.18 -7.53 -1.78
N ASP A 346 19.22 -8.42 -1.56
CA ASP A 346 19.08 -9.65 -2.33
C ASP A 346 17.72 -10.33 -2.09
N SER A 347 17.46 -11.39 -2.89
CA SER A 347 16.38 -12.35 -2.68
C SER A 347 17.00 -13.74 -2.63
N ILE A 348 17.01 -14.35 -1.45
CA ILE A 348 17.73 -15.61 -1.18
C ILE A 348 16.75 -16.71 -0.79
N GLU A 349 17.07 -17.96 -1.16
CA GLU A 349 16.24 -19.13 -0.83
C GLU A 349 16.37 -19.48 0.64
N ILE A 350 15.54 -18.85 1.45
CA ILE A 350 15.46 -19.10 2.90
C ILE A 350 13.99 -18.95 3.32
N ASN A 351 13.57 -19.84 4.23
CA ASN A 351 12.23 -19.84 4.78
C ASN A 351 12.25 -19.18 6.17
N LEU A 352 12.16 -17.88 6.29
CA LEU A 352 12.29 -17.07 7.53
C LEU A 352 11.45 -17.55 8.74
N LYS A 353 11.45 -18.85 9.03
CA LYS A 353 10.67 -19.47 10.10
C LYS A 353 11.49 -19.85 11.33
N SER A 354 12.80 -19.78 11.25
CA SER A 354 13.70 -20.09 12.35
C SER A 354 14.65 -18.92 12.67
N PHE A 355 15.26 -18.99 13.84
CA PHE A 355 16.29 -18.04 14.25
C PHE A 355 17.52 -18.13 13.34
N GLU A 356 17.92 -19.35 12.97
CA GLU A 356 19.04 -19.64 12.11
C GLU A 356 18.84 -19.07 10.68
N ASP A 357 17.62 -19.17 10.17
CA ASP A 357 17.27 -18.57 8.87
C ASP A 357 17.46 -17.06 8.88
N LEU A 358 17.01 -16.41 9.95
CA LEU A 358 17.20 -14.97 10.09
C LEU A 358 18.69 -14.60 10.20
N VAL A 359 19.46 -15.34 10.99
CA VAL A 359 20.91 -15.10 11.13
C VAL A 359 21.61 -15.25 9.77
N THR A 360 21.23 -16.25 8.98
CA THR A 360 21.76 -16.44 7.63
C THR A 360 21.43 -15.25 6.72
N ALA A 361 20.18 -14.77 6.75
CA ALA A 361 19.76 -13.60 5.99
C ALA A 361 20.53 -12.33 6.38
N LEU A 362 20.75 -12.14 7.67
CA LEU A 362 21.50 -10.98 8.19
C LEU A 362 22.99 -11.03 7.84
N ASN A 363 23.63 -12.21 7.92
CA ASN A 363 25.01 -12.40 7.50
C ASN A 363 25.18 -12.06 6.01
N HIS A 364 24.23 -12.49 5.18
CA HIS A 364 24.22 -12.14 3.77
C HIS A 364 24.12 -10.61 3.53
N MET A 365 23.35 -9.88 4.35
CA MET A 365 23.31 -8.41 4.29
C MET A 365 24.65 -7.77 4.69
N LEU A 366 25.33 -8.30 5.72
CA LEU A 366 26.64 -7.79 6.16
C LEU A 366 27.69 -7.95 5.08
N GLU A 367 27.74 -9.12 4.44
CA GLU A 367 28.67 -9.41 3.34
C GLU A 367 28.44 -8.50 2.13
N ASN A 368 27.19 -8.00 1.96
CA ASN A 368 26.81 -7.11 0.88
C ASN A 368 26.85 -5.61 1.24
N GLY A 369 27.55 -5.24 2.33
CA GLY A 369 27.92 -3.86 2.62
C GLY A 369 27.18 -3.22 3.79
N LEU A 370 26.19 -3.88 4.41
CA LEU A 370 25.51 -3.33 5.58
C LEU A 370 26.45 -3.07 6.76
N SER A 371 27.54 -3.84 6.89
CA SER A 371 28.57 -3.66 7.93
C SER A 371 29.11 -2.22 7.96
N ILE A 372 29.39 -1.63 6.79
CA ILE A 372 29.91 -0.26 6.65
C ILE A 372 29.03 0.77 7.34
N TYR A 373 27.72 0.59 7.25
CA TYR A 373 26.74 1.48 7.87
C TYR A 373 26.56 1.19 9.36
N LEU A 374 26.49 -0.10 9.73
CA LEU A 374 26.31 -0.56 11.11
C LEU A 374 27.47 -0.20 12.03
N ASP A 375 28.67 0.02 11.51
CA ASP A 375 29.81 0.45 12.30
C ASP A 375 29.66 1.88 12.87
N LYS A 376 28.78 2.69 12.26
CA LYS A 376 28.64 4.11 12.62
C LYS A 376 27.24 4.49 13.13
N PHE A 377 26.20 3.86 12.59
CA PHE A 377 24.82 4.31 12.76
C PHE A 377 23.88 3.20 13.23
N PHE A 378 22.84 3.60 13.95
CA PHE A 378 21.74 2.70 14.27
C PHE A 378 20.93 2.35 13.02
N VAL A 379 20.47 1.08 12.95
CA VAL A 379 19.67 0.58 11.84
C VAL A 379 18.33 0.02 12.34
N PRO A 380 17.21 0.62 11.94
CA PRO A 380 15.91 0.00 12.10
C PRO A 380 15.73 -1.17 11.12
N PHE A 381 15.21 -2.29 11.64
CA PHE A 381 14.78 -3.44 10.87
C PHE A 381 13.27 -3.60 11.00
N VAL A 382 12.58 -3.43 9.90
CA VAL A 382 11.13 -3.50 9.83
C VAL A 382 10.71 -4.80 9.13
N GLY A 383 9.73 -5.49 9.72
CA GLY A 383 9.21 -6.73 9.16
C GLY A 383 7.98 -7.21 9.92
N ASP A 384 7.59 -8.43 9.63
CA ASP A 384 6.48 -9.10 10.29
C ASP A 384 6.83 -9.59 11.72
N TRP A 385 5.94 -10.35 12.34
CA TRP A 385 6.16 -10.89 13.69
C TRP A 385 7.38 -11.80 13.80
N PRO A 386 7.59 -12.84 12.97
CA PRO A 386 8.79 -13.66 13.01
C PRO A 386 10.07 -12.85 12.92
N THR A 387 10.16 -11.94 11.97
CA THR A 387 11.32 -11.06 11.79
C THR A 387 11.60 -10.24 13.05
N GLN A 388 10.60 -9.57 13.60
CA GLN A 388 10.76 -8.79 14.82
C GLN A 388 11.17 -9.67 16.01
N PHE A 389 10.55 -10.83 16.15
CA PHE A 389 10.81 -11.75 17.26
C PHE A 389 12.24 -12.26 17.25
N TYR A 390 12.70 -12.79 16.12
CA TYR A 390 14.06 -13.33 16.00
C TYR A 390 15.13 -12.23 16.02
N MET A 391 14.87 -11.07 15.44
CA MET A 391 15.78 -9.92 15.55
C MET A 391 15.98 -9.50 17.01
N ARG A 392 14.92 -9.50 17.82
CA ARG A 392 15.05 -9.21 19.25
C ARG A 392 15.77 -10.32 20.00
N GLN A 393 15.46 -11.57 19.70
CA GLN A 393 16.21 -12.70 20.26
C GLN A 393 17.72 -12.54 19.97
N LEU A 394 18.08 -12.18 18.75
CA LEU A 394 19.48 -11.92 18.36
C LEU A 394 20.06 -10.73 19.13
N ALA A 395 19.35 -9.61 19.21
CA ALA A 395 19.82 -8.41 19.90
C ALA A 395 20.11 -8.63 21.39
N TYR A 396 19.38 -9.53 22.06
CA TYR A 396 19.58 -9.89 23.46
C TYR A 396 20.46 -11.14 23.66
N SER A 397 20.79 -11.85 22.58
CA SER A 397 21.70 -13.00 22.66
C SER A 397 23.16 -12.54 22.76
N LYS A 398 24.00 -13.38 23.35
CA LYS A 398 25.46 -13.18 23.34
C LYS A 398 26.13 -13.81 22.12
N THR A 399 25.34 -14.33 21.20
CA THR A 399 25.82 -15.12 20.05
C THR A 399 26.32 -14.26 18.90
N SER A 400 25.89 -13.01 18.78
CA SER A 400 26.35 -12.11 17.75
C SER A 400 27.12 -10.93 18.34
N ILE A 401 28.34 -10.72 17.82
CA ILE A 401 29.14 -9.54 18.15
C ILE A 401 28.66 -8.33 17.36
N ILE A 402 28.18 -8.56 16.14
CA ILE A 402 27.85 -7.51 15.16
C ILE A 402 26.45 -6.94 15.40
N PHE A 403 25.45 -7.82 15.52
CA PHE A 403 24.08 -7.40 15.82
C PHE A 403 23.81 -7.49 17.33
N ASN A 404 23.60 -6.36 17.96
CA ASN A 404 23.38 -6.29 19.40
C ASN A 404 22.38 -5.17 19.76
N ARG A 405 22.06 -5.04 21.03
CA ARG A 405 21.12 -4.02 21.52
C ARG A 405 21.54 -2.59 21.15
N SER A 406 22.83 -2.36 20.97
CA SER A 406 23.39 -1.03 20.80
C SER A 406 23.41 -0.53 19.37
N ASN A 407 22.99 -1.32 18.37
CA ASN A 407 23.09 -0.89 16.98
C ASN A 407 21.85 -1.16 16.13
N ILE A 408 20.89 -1.98 16.59
CA ILE A 408 19.68 -2.29 15.84
C ILE A 408 18.41 -1.92 16.58
N LEU A 409 17.39 -1.55 15.82
CA LEU A 409 16.03 -1.30 16.31
C LEU A 409 15.04 -2.22 15.54
N PRO A 410 14.69 -3.41 16.06
CA PRO A 410 13.63 -4.22 15.48
C PRO A 410 12.27 -3.53 15.64
N PHE A 411 11.57 -3.32 14.53
CA PHE A 411 10.31 -2.61 14.47
C PHE A 411 9.26 -3.43 13.73
N ILE A 412 8.09 -3.64 14.35
CA ILE A 412 6.99 -4.35 13.67
C ILE A 412 6.39 -3.47 12.58
N GLY A 413 6.19 -4.05 11.40
CA GLY A 413 5.65 -3.35 10.26
C GLY A 413 4.24 -2.80 10.48
N PRO A 414 4.03 -1.49 10.28
CA PRO A 414 2.71 -0.87 10.44
C PRO A 414 1.62 -1.46 9.54
N LEU A 415 1.98 -1.90 8.35
CA LEU A 415 1.07 -2.60 7.44
C LEU A 415 0.59 -3.92 8.04
N HIS A 416 1.51 -4.72 8.58
CA HIS A 416 1.19 -6.00 9.21
C HIS A 416 0.30 -5.84 10.45
N ILE A 417 0.51 -4.78 11.25
CA ILE A 417 -0.40 -4.43 12.36
C ILE A 417 -1.80 -4.14 11.80
N SER A 418 -1.91 -3.32 10.77
CA SER A 418 -3.19 -2.97 10.15
C SER A 418 -3.93 -4.19 9.61
N LEU A 419 -3.24 -5.06 8.87
CA LEU A 419 -3.82 -6.27 8.29
C LEU A 419 -4.33 -7.23 9.38
N ASN A 420 -3.51 -7.51 10.38
CA ASN A 420 -3.87 -8.42 11.46
C ASN A 420 -4.97 -7.87 12.36
N SER A 421 -4.99 -6.58 12.62
CA SER A 421 -6.06 -5.95 13.39
C SER A 421 -7.42 -6.04 12.66
N ARG A 422 -7.46 -5.76 11.37
CA ARG A 422 -8.66 -5.91 10.53
C ARG A 422 -9.14 -7.35 10.45
N GLU A 423 -8.23 -8.28 10.17
CA GLU A 423 -8.55 -9.71 10.14
C GLU A 423 -9.11 -10.18 11.48
N THR A 424 -8.54 -9.72 12.58
CA THR A 424 -9.01 -10.10 13.93
C THR A 424 -10.43 -9.64 14.16
N VAL A 425 -10.76 -8.38 13.88
CA VAL A 425 -12.14 -7.89 14.01
C VAL A 425 -13.07 -8.65 13.07
N PHE A 426 -12.67 -8.83 11.82
CA PHE A 426 -13.47 -9.52 10.83
C PHE A 426 -13.79 -10.98 11.24
N LEU A 427 -12.79 -11.74 11.66
CA LEU A 427 -12.96 -13.14 12.06
C LEU A 427 -13.75 -13.28 13.38
N THR A 428 -13.52 -12.38 14.34
CA THR A 428 -14.25 -12.38 15.60
C THR A 428 -15.76 -12.16 15.38
N PHE A 429 -16.09 -11.27 14.47
CA PHE A 429 -17.47 -10.93 14.13
C PHE A 429 -17.95 -11.52 12.81
N PHE A 430 -17.34 -12.62 12.37
CA PHE A 430 -17.60 -13.24 11.08
C PHE A 430 -19.09 -13.51 10.82
N ALA A 431 -19.84 -13.93 11.84
CA ALA A 431 -21.27 -14.18 11.70
C ALA A 431 -22.05 -12.95 11.21
N ILE A 432 -21.73 -11.76 11.76
CA ILE A 432 -22.36 -10.50 11.36
C ILE A 432 -21.95 -10.13 9.93
N PHE A 433 -20.68 -10.27 9.58
CA PHE A 433 -20.21 -9.99 8.24
C PHE A 433 -20.76 -10.95 7.19
N LYS A 434 -20.98 -12.21 7.55
CA LYS A 434 -21.62 -13.21 6.69
C LYS A 434 -23.09 -12.86 6.42
N GLU A 435 -23.83 -12.49 7.46
CA GLU A 435 -25.22 -12.04 7.33
C GLU A 435 -25.31 -10.75 6.49
N LEU A 436 -24.45 -9.76 6.78
CA LEU A 436 -24.36 -8.52 6.01
C LEU A 436 -24.06 -8.81 4.53
N TYR A 437 -23.08 -9.66 4.25
CA TYR A 437 -22.68 -10.01 2.89
C TYR A 437 -23.85 -10.65 2.11
N SER A 438 -24.54 -11.61 2.74
CA SER A 438 -25.75 -12.20 2.16
C SER A 438 -26.86 -11.18 1.93
N PHE A 439 -27.03 -10.22 2.83
CA PHE A 439 -28.02 -9.14 2.68
C PHE A 439 -27.68 -8.18 1.52
N LEU A 440 -26.40 -7.85 1.37
CA LEU A 440 -25.93 -6.91 0.34
C LEU A 440 -25.93 -7.51 -1.06
N PHE A 441 -25.49 -8.76 -1.19
CA PHE A 441 -25.18 -9.40 -2.47
C PHE A 441 -26.10 -10.58 -2.84
N GLY A 442 -27.03 -10.90 -1.94
CA GLY A 442 -28.04 -11.92 -2.13
C GLY A 442 -27.74 -13.23 -1.36
N PRO A 443 -28.78 -14.05 -1.11
CA PRO A 443 -28.68 -15.22 -0.23
C PRO A 443 -27.78 -16.33 -0.77
N LYS A 444 -27.52 -16.35 -2.07
CA LYS A 444 -26.59 -17.33 -2.70
C LYS A 444 -25.15 -16.86 -2.70
N ALA A 445 -24.86 -15.61 -2.28
CA ALA A 445 -23.51 -15.09 -2.22
C ALA A 445 -22.72 -15.75 -1.09
N PHE A 446 -21.61 -16.37 -1.43
CA PHE A 446 -20.72 -17.04 -0.47
C PHE A 446 -19.61 -16.09 -0.01
N LEU A 447 -19.45 -15.96 1.28
CA LEU A 447 -18.33 -15.25 1.90
C LEU A 447 -17.37 -16.29 2.48
N ALA A 448 -16.15 -16.33 1.96
CA ALA A 448 -15.10 -17.16 2.53
C ALA A 448 -14.80 -16.75 3.99
N GLN A 449 -14.39 -17.69 4.82
CA GLN A 449 -14.07 -17.41 6.22
C GLN A 449 -12.91 -16.43 6.34
N LYS A 450 -11.90 -16.55 5.47
CA LYS A 450 -10.79 -15.60 5.34
C LYS A 450 -10.81 -14.94 3.94
N PRO A 451 -11.61 -13.90 3.73
CA PRO A 451 -11.64 -13.22 2.45
C PRO A 451 -10.39 -12.36 2.27
N LYS A 452 -10.10 -12.01 1.03
CA LYS A 452 -8.97 -11.12 0.71
C LYS A 452 -9.04 -9.81 1.50
N PRO A 453 -7.91 -9.21 1.90
CA PRO A 453 -7.88 -8.00 2.75
C PRO A 453 -8.71 -6.83 2.22
N TRP A 454 -8.80 -6.65 0.89
CA TRP A 454 -9.61 -5.60 0.29
C TRP A 454 -11.12 -5.81 0.54
N LEU A 455 -11.59 -7.06 0.55
CA LEU A 455 -13.01 -7.37 0.81
C LEU A 455 -13.34 -7.22 2.29
N GLN A 456 -12.42 -7.59 3.19
CA GLN A 456 -12.56 -7.31 4.62
C GLN A 456 -12.70 -5.80 4.85
N SER A 457 -11.82 -5.00 4.25
CA SER A 457 -11.85 -3.54 4.34
C SER A 457 -13.13 -2.94 3.81
N LEU A 458 -13.63 -3.45 2.67
CA LEU A 458 -14.90 -3.00 2.08
C LEU A 458 -16.08 -3.27 3.01
N LEU A 459 -16.17 -4.48 3.58
CA LEU A 459 -17.27 -4.85 4.46
C LEU A 459 -17.24 -4.07 5.78
N LEU A 460 -16.07 -3.84 6.35
CA LEU A 460 -15.88 -2.97 7.50
C LEU A 460 -16.33 -1.54 7.19
N GLU A 461 -15.91 -0.97 6.04
CA GLU A 461 -16.29 0.38 5.61
C GLU A 461 -17.78 0.53 5.39
N VAL A 462 -18.39 -0.44 4.72
CA VAL A 462 -19.85 -0.43 4.43
C VAL A 462 -20.65 -0.57 5.72
N LEU A 463 -20.24 -1.46 6.64
CA LEU A 463 -20.89 -1.64 7.93
C LEU A 463 -20.81 -0.37 8.78
N TYR A 464 -19.62 0.20 8.92
CA TYR A 464 -19.39 1.40 9.72
C TYR A 464 -20.05 2.64 9.09
N GLY A 465 -20.00 2.76 7.77
CA GLY A 465 -20.70 3.84 7.05
C GLY A 465 -22.23 3.73 7.18
N GLY A 466 -22.78 2.52 7.20
CA GLY A 466 -24.21 2.31 7.49
C GLY A 466 -24.55 2.68 8.94
N TRP A 467 -23.68 2.33 9.88
CA TRP A 467 -23.84 2.68 11.29
C TRP A 467 -23.86 4.20 11.50
N SER A 468 -22.98 4.95 10.89
CA SER A 468 -22.92 6.40 11.04
C SER A 468 -24.23 7.11 10.65
N LEU A 469 -25.03 6.51 9.77
CA LEU A 469 -26.33 7.06 9.33
C LEU A 469 -27.44 6.90 10.36
N ILE A 470 -27.38 5.89 11.21
CA ILE A 470 -28.48 5.51 12.12
C ILE A 470 -28.09 5.55 13.60
N ARG A 471 -26.82 5.86 13.90
CA ARG A 471 -26.27 5.78 15.25
C ARG A 471 -27.07 6.55 16.28
N SER A 472 -27.37 7.81 16.01
CA SER A 472 -28.07 8.71 16.95
C SER A 472 -29.47 8.16 17.31
N GLU A 473 -30.19 7.64 16.34
CA GLU A 473 -31.52 7.07 16.57
C GLU A 473 -31.45 5.78 17.40
N ILE A 474 -30.55 4.87 17.03
CA ILE A 474 -30.39 3.61 17.76
C ILE A 474 -29.96 3.86 19.22
N ILE A 475 -29.01 4.74 19.45
CA ILE A 475 -28.58 5.08 20.80
C ILE A 475 -29.72 5.73 21.62
N SER A 476 -30.52 6.61 21.00
CA SER A 476 -31.68 7.20 21.66
C SER A 476 -32.70 6.14 22.09
N ILE A 477 -32.97 5.13 21.23
CA ILE A 477 -33.94 4.06 21.53
C ILE A 477 -33.43 3.12 22.64
N PHE A 478 -32.13 2.77 22.59
CA PHE A 478 -31.56 1.75 23.48
C PHE A 478 -30.89 2.32 24.73
N SER A 479 -30.78 3.62 24.91
CA SER A 479 -29.95 4.43 25.83
C SER A 479 -29.39 3.72 27.08
N HIS A 480 -30.20 3.04 27.86
CA HIS A 480 -29.82 2.32 29.08
C HIS A 480 -29.81 0.79 28.92
N CYS A 481 -29.82 0.29 27.69
CA CYS A 481 -29.84 -1.13 27.44
C CYS A 481 -28.51 -1.78 27.87
N LYS A 482 -28.58 -2.78 28.74
CA LYS A 482 -27.45 -3.59 29.22
C LYS A 482 -27.44 -4.98 28.59
N ASP A 483 -28.18 -5.18 27.49
CA ASP A 483 -28.17 -6.44 26.74
C ASP A 483 -26.78 -6.66 26.12
N ILE A 484 -26.21 -7.84 26.29
CA ILE A 484 -24.83 -8.11 25.89
C ILE A 484 -24.67 -8.13 24.36
N GLU A 485 -25.70 -8.55 23.62
CA GLU A 485 -25.66 -8.52 22.15
C GLU A 485 -25.66 -7.07 21.64
N TYR A 486 -26.51 -6.21 22.26
CA TYR A 486 -26.52 -4.79 21.97
C TYR A 486 -25.15 -4.15 22.24
N LEU A 487 -24.61 -4.35 23.45
CA LEU A 487 -23.31 -3.79 23.85
C LEU A 487 -22.17 -4.30 22.97
N THR A 488 -22.22 -5.56 22.56
CA THR A 488 -21.26 -6.17 21.64
C THR A 488 -21.30 -5.51 20.26
N LEU A 489 -22.50 -5.25 19.73
CA LEU A 489 -22.67 -4.56 18.46
C LEU A 489 -22.20 -3.11 18.54
N ILE A 490 -22.56 -2.40 19.61
CA ILE A 490 -22.09 -1.03 19.83
C ILE A 490 -20.55 -0.99 19.91
N ASN A 491 -19.95 -1.90 20.65
CA ASN A 491 -18.49 -1.95 20.73
C ASN A 491 -17.81 -2.26 19.38
N LEU A 492 -18.39 -3.15 18.58
CA LEU A 492 -17.93 -3.38 17.22
C LEU A 492 -17.99 -2.09 16.40
N LEU A 493 -19.15 -1.40 16.44
CA LEU A 493 -19.47 -0.28 15.55
C LEU A 493 -18.82 1.03 16.00
N ASP A 494 -18.78 1.31 17.30
CA ASP A 494 -18.25 2.55 17.87
C ASP A 494 -16.75 2.51 18.17
N ASN A 495 -16.16 1.32 18.34
CA ASN A 495 -14.76 1.18 18.73
C ASN A 495 -13.93 0.38 17.72
N TYR A 496 -14.24 -0.88 17.47
CA TYR A 496 -13.37 -1.75 16.66
C TYR A 496 -13.35 -1.34 15.19
N CYS A 497 -14.50 -1.08 14.57
CA CYS A 497 -14.53 -0.66 13.17
C CYS A 497 -13.77 0.65 12.92
N PRO A 498 -14.04 1.76 13.65
CA PRO A 498 -13.29 2.99 13.44
C PRO A 498 -11.80 2.85 13.78
N LEU A 499 -11.44 2.07 14.81
CA LEU A 499 -10.04 1.82 15.17
C LEU A 499 -9.25 1.23 14.00
N VAL A 500 -9.69 0.06 13.50
CA VAL A 500 -8.92 -0.70 12.50
C VAL A 500 -9.05 -0.17 11.08
N LEU A 501 -10.14 0.55 10.79
CA LEU A 501 -10.43 1.05 9.44
C LEU A 501 -9.84 2.43 9.20
N SER A 502 -10.11 3.37 10.10
CA SER A 502 -9.87 4.79 9.89
C SER A 502 -8.76 5.33 10.78
N ILE A 503 -8.90 5.21 12.09
CA ILE A 503 -8.07 5.95 13.05
C ILE A 503 -6.61 5.54 12.95
N TYR A 504 -6.34 4.24 13.03
CA TYR A 504 -5.00 3.69 12.89
C TYR A 504 -4.33 4.14 11.57
N SER A 505 -5.04 3.93 10.46
CA SER A 505 -4.50 4.22 9.12
C SER A 505 -4.32 5.72 8.88
N ILE A 506 -5.25 6.56 9.35
CA ILE A 506 -5.17 8.02 9.18
C ILE A 506 -4.06 8.60 10.06
N ALA A 507 -3.94 8.15 11.30
CA ALA A 507 -2.87 8.58 12.20
C ALA A 507 -1.50 8.26 11.62
N PHE A 508 -1.30 7.05 11.11
CA PHE A 508 -0.08 6.64 10.44
C PHE A 508 0.22 7.46 9.19
N LYS A 509 -0.74 7.51 8.26
CA LYS A 509 -0.59 8.20 6.96
C LYS A 509 -0.27 9.68 7.06
N ASN A 510 -0.75 10.34 8.10
CA ASN A 510 -0.53 11.77 8.29
C ASN A 510 0.58 12.06 9.31
N ASN A 511 1.31 11.03 9.73
CA ASN A 511 2.41 11.16 10.71
C ASN A 511 1.96 11.80 12.05
N TYR A 512 0.72 11.49 12.48
CA TYR A 512 0.21 11.90 13.80
C TYR A 512 0.66 10.89 14.84
N THR A 513 1.91 10.96 15.24
CA THR A 513 2.60 9.92 16.00
C THR A 513 1.94 9.62 17.34
N GLU A 514 1.52 10.63 18.11
CA GLU A 514 0.82 10.40 19.37
C GLU A 514 -0.50 9.63 19.17
N HIS A 515 -1.33 10.06 18.23
CA HIS A 515 -2.59 9.38 17.91
C HIS A 515 -2.36 7.97 17.36
N TYR A 516 -1.26 7.79 16.61
CA TYR A 516 -0.86 6.47 16.13
C TYR A 516 -0.55 5.54 17.29
N PHE A 517 0.31 5.93 18.23
CA PHE A 517 0.65 5.10 19.39
C PHE A 517 -0.52 4.89 20.35
N GLN A 518 -1.43 5.86 20.50
CA GLN A 518 -2.71 5.66 21.19
C GLN A 518 -3.57 4.60 20.47
N SER A 519 -3.64 4.62 19.14
CA SER A 519 -4.36 3.60 18.37
C SER A 519 -3.70 2.23 18.46
N VAL A 520 -2.37 2.18 18.46
CA VAL A 520 -1.59 0.95 18.71
C VAL A 520 -1.88 0.36 20.08
N LEU A 521 -1.97 1.20 21.11
CA LEU A 521 -2.34 0.78 22.47
C LEU A 521 -3.73 0.13 22.50
N ARG A 522 -4.72 0.73 21.83
CA ARG A 522 -6.05 0.15 21.71
C ARG A 522 -6.05 -1.14 20.86
N CYS A 523 -5.25 -1.21 19.80
CA CYS A 523 -5.04 -2.45 19.03
C CYS A 523 -4.42 -3.53 19.90
N TRP A 524 -3.44 -3.20 20.73
CA TRP A 524 -2.84 -4.14 21.66
C TRP A 524 -3.87 -4.71 22.65
N ILE A 525 -4.70 -3.87 23.29
CA ILE A 525 -5.79 -4.30 24.16
C ILE A 525 -6.74 -5.24 23.41
N MET A 526 -7.18 -4.86 22.22
CA MET A 526 -8.07 -5.65 21.38
C MET A 526 -7.46 -7.03 21.04
N LEU A 527 -6.22 -7.07 20.57
CA LEU A 527 -5.54 -8.31 20.17
C LEU A 527 -5.30 -9.22 21.38
N SER A 528 -5.03 -8.65 22.55
CA SER A 528 -4.92 -9.40 23.81
C SER A 528 -6.25 -10.02 24.21
N VAL A 529 -7.36 -9.27 24.14
CA VAL A 529 -8.72 -9.75 24.42
C VAL A 529 -9.10 -10.91 23.48
N PHE A 530 -8.79 -10.77 22.18
CA PHE A 530 -9.10 -11.79 21.18
C PHE A 530 -8.02 -12.89 21.07
N LYS A 531 -7.05 -12.90 21.99
CA LYS A 531 -6.00 -13.93 22.12
C LYS A 531 -5.18 -14.13 20.84
N ARG A 532 -4.83 -13.05 20.15
CA ARG A 532 -3.90 -13.05 19.01
C ARG A 532 -2.46 -13.03 19.53
N ARG A 533 -1.99 -14.19 20.00
CA ARG A 533 -0.80 -14.39 20.83
C ARG A 533 0.54 -13.86 20.27
N HIS A 534 0.65 -13.61 18.98
CA HIS A 534 1.88 -13.07 18.38
C HIS A 534 1.84 -11.55 18.32
N TYR A 535 0.76 -11.00 17.81
CA TYR A 535 0.62 -9.55 17.63
C TYR A 535 0.33 -8.80 18.93
N ASP A 536 -0.26 -9.44 19.93
CA ASP A 536 -0.36 -8.86 21.27
C ASP A 536 1.03 -8.62 21.87
N LYS A 537 1.96 -9.57 21.76
CA LYS A 537 3.36 -9.42 22.19
C LYS A 537 4.11 -8.39 21.35
N ALA A 538 3.93 -8.43 20.01
CA ALA A 538 4.59 -7.48 19.13
C ALA A 538 4.25 -6.04 19.46
N LEU A 539 2.96 -5.75 19.66
CA LEU A 539 2.52 -4.40 20.00
C LEU A 539 2.93 -3.97 21.40
N LEU A 540 2.90 -4.87 22.38
CA LEU A 540 3.41 -4.60 23.72
C LEU A 540 4.87 -4.13 23.66
N ILE A 541 5.71 -4.89 22.94
CA ILE A 541 7.14 -4.58 22.81
C ILE A 541 7.36 -3.29 22.01
N LEU A 542 6.57 -3.04 20.98
CA LEU A 542 6.62 -1.78 20.25
C LEU A 542 6.32 -0.58 21.14
N LEU A 543 5.25 -0.66 21.94
CA LEU A 543 4.83 0.38 22.84
C LEU A 543 5.88 0.64 23.93
N THR A 544 6.39 -0.40 24.58
CA THR A 544 7.43 -0.26 25.62
C THR A 544 8.74 0.28 25.03
N THR A 545 9.11 -0.11 23.81
CA THR A 545 10.29 0.42 23.12
C THR A 545 10.12 1.92 22.81
N TYR A 546 8.95 2.33 22.30
CA TYR A 546 8.67 3.72 22.00
C TYR A 546 8.74 4.61 23.26
N GLU A 547 8.10 4.18 24.36
CA GLU A 547 8.14 4.90 25.62
C GLU A 547 9.54 4.92 26.25
N TYR A 548 10.32 3.84 26.09
CA TYR A 548 11.71 3.82 26.52
C TYR A 548 12.55 4.86 25.76
N LEU A 549 12.47 4.87 24.44
CA LEU A 549 13.18 5.85 23.59
C LEU A 549 12.78 7.29 23.94
N LYS A 550 11.50 7.51 24.25
CA LYS A 550 10.97 8.80 24.72
C LYS A 550 11.57 9.19 26.07
N LYS A 551 11.61 8.26 27.03
CA LYS A 551 12.14 8.47 28.38
C LYS A 551 13.61 8.87 28.39
N ILE A 552 14.43 8.22 27.58
CA ILE A 552 15.87 8.54 27.47
C ILE A 552 16.16 9.65 26.44
N ASN A 553 15.12 10.23 25.84
CA ASN A 553 15.23 11.23 24.77
C ASN A 553 16.17 10.81 23.61
N HIS A 554 16.09 9.55 23.23
CA HIS A 554 16.94 8.98 22.19
C HIS A 554 16.69 9.64 20.83
N PRO A 555 17.72 9.90 19.99
CA PRO A 555 17.52 10.53 18.67
C PRO A 555 16.58 9.74 17.75
N LEU A 556 16.52 8.40 17.82
CA LEU A 556 15.55 7.59 17.08
C LEU A 556 14.08 7.89 17.48
N PHE A 557 13.83 8.32 18.73
CA PHE A 557 12.51 8.79 19.12
C PHE A 557 12.07 9.99 18.26
N HIS A 558 12.98 10.93 18.02
CA HIS A 558 12.69 12.09 17.18
C HIS A 558 12.47 11.72 15.72
N VAL A 559 13.21 10.71 15.21
CA VAL A 559 12.99 10.18 13.87
C VAL A 559 11.60 9.54 13.76
N ILE A 560 11.24 8.67 14.71
CA ILE A 560 9.91 8.03 14.74
C ILE A 560 8.81 9.10 14.86
N SER A 561 8.99 10.10 15.72
CA SER A 561 7.99 11.13 15.96
C SER A 561 7.75 12.04 14.75
N LYS A 562 8.79 12.34 13.97
CA LYS A 562 8.70 13.23 12.79
C LYS A 562 8.47 12.49 11.49
N PHE A 563 8.94 11.25 11.38
CA PHE A 563 9.00 10.50 10.14
C PHE A 563 8.49 9.05 10.30
N LEU A 564 7.42 8.87 11.07
CA LEU A 564 6.82 7.55 11.33
C LEU A 564 6.60 6.73 10.06
N VAL A 565 6.20 7.38 8.97
CA VAL A 565 5.96 6.75 7.66
C VAL A 565 7.22 6.17 7.01
N ALA A 566 8.41 6.50 7.51
CA ALA A 566 9.66 5.89 7.04
C ALA A 566 9.75 4.40 7.39
N PHE A 567 9.00 3.96 8.40
CA PHE A 567 8.97 2.57 8.87
C PHE A 567 7.91 1.71 8.16
N ASP A 568 7.34 2.19 7.04
CA ASP A 568 6.33 1.45 6.27
C ASP A 568 6.97 0.49 5.28
N GLU A 569 6.65 -0.79 5.41
CA GLU A 569 7.11 -1.89 4.57
C GLU A 569 6.33 -2.03 3.24
N TYR A 570 5.43 -1.13 2.94
CA TYR A 570 4.62 -1.22 1.72
C TYR A 570 5.43 -1.26 0.41
N SER A 571 6.66 -0.72 0.43
CA SER A 571 7.58 -0.83 -0.71
C SER A 571 7.95 -2.28 -1.02
N VAL A 572 8.10 -3.13 0.01
CA VAL A 572 8.36 -4.57 -0.13
C VAL A 572 7.16 -5.28 -0.73
N GLU A 573 5.95 -4.98 -0.25
CA GLU A 573 4.72 -5.53 -0.79
C GLU A 573 4.48 -5.12 -2.26
N ASN A 574 4.84 -3.88 -2.63
CA ASN A 574 4.83 -3.45 -4.02
C ASN A 574 5.82 -4.27 -4.86
N PHE A 575 7.01 -4.50 -4.34
CA PHE A 575 8.03 -5.33 -4.98
C PHE A 575 7.53 -6.76 -5.16
N HIS A 576 7.00 -7.39 -4.12
CA HIS A 576 6.40 -8.72 -4.18
C HIS A 576 5.24 -8.80 -5.18
N SER A 577 4.42 -7.76 -5.27
CA SER A 577 3.33 -7.72 -6.27
C SER A 577 3.85 -7.73 -7.71
N ILE A 578 4.96 -7.06 -7.98
CA ILE A 578 5.61 -7.06 -9.30
C ILE A 578 6.24 -8.43 -9.55
N LEU A 579 6.96 -8.96 -8.58
CA LEU A 579 7.63 -10.26 -8.67
C LEU A 579 6.62 -11.39 -8.94
N ARG A 580 5.47 -11.41 -8.23
CA ARG A 580 4.37 -12.36 -8.48
C ARG A 580 3.79 -12.26 -9.89
N GLY A 581 3.75 -11.06 -10.47
CA GLY A 581 3.29 -10.87 -11.85
C GLY A 581 4.26 -11.39 -12.89
N ARG A 582 5.51 -11.66 -12.54
CA ARG A 582 6.58 -12.10 -13.41
C ARG A 582 6.95 -13.57 -13.24
N THR A 583 6.92 -14.07 -12.00
CA THR A 583 7.27 -15.46 -11.69
C THR A 583 6.22 -16.42 -12.22
N ASN A 584 6.70 -17.51 -12.85
CA ASN A 584 5.89 -18.64 -13.26
C ASN A 584 5.89 -19.73 -12.18
N VAL A 585 4.90 -20.61 -12.23
CA VAL A 585 4.79 -21.75 -11.30
C VAL A 585 6.00 -22.68 -11.39
N THR A 586 6.73 -22.69 -12.49
CA THR A 586 7.89 -23.55 -12.72
C THR A 586 9.24 -22.92 -12.38
N ASP A 587 9.26 -21.64 -11.99
CA ASP A 587 10.51 -20.94 -11.71
C ASP A 587 11.15 -21.42 -10.41
N ASN A 588 12.41 -21.81 -10.46
CA ASN A 588 13.18 -22.20 -9.28
C ASN A 588 13.71 -20.96 -8.53
N ALA A 589 14.31 -21.17 -7.35
CA ALA A 589 14.84 -20.09 -6.52
C ALA A 589 15.87 -19.19 -7.25
N ALA A 590 16.76 -19.78 -8.03
CA ALA A 590 17.75 -19.02 -8.79
C ALA A 590 17.13 -18.11 -9.85
N GLN A 591 16.07 -18.59 -10.53
CA GLN A 591 15.31 -17.81 -11.49
C GLN A 591 14.56 -16.67 -10.80
N ILE A 592 13.93 -16.93 -9.65
CA ILE A 592 13.22 -15.92 -8.86
C ILE A 592 14.20 -14.85 -8.36
N CYS A 593 15.39 -15.24 -7.86
CA CYS A 593 16.44 -14.33 -7.45
C CYS A 593 16.90 -13.43 -8.61
N LEU A 594 17.14 -14.01 -9.79
CA LEU A 594 17.50 -13.23 -10.98
C LEU A 594 16.40 -12.23 -11.37
N GLN A 595 15.14 -12.68 -11.39
CA GLN A 595 14.00 -11.81 -11.69
C GLN A 595 13.85 -10.69 -10.66
N ALA A 596 14.11 -10.95 -9.37
CA ALA A 596 14.11 -9.96 -8.31
C ALA A 596 15.18 -8.87 -8.55
N ARG A 597 16.42 -9.26 -8.87
CA ARG A 597 17.51 -8.33 -9.21
C ARG A 597 17.20 -7.50 -10.47
N GLU A 598 16.61 -8.13 -11.48
CA GLU A 598 16.17 -7.43 -12.70
C GLU A 598 15.06 -6.40 -12.41
N ILE A 599 14.12 -6.69 -11.51
CA ILE A 599 13.07 -5.74 -11.09
C ILE A 599 13.70 -4.54 -10.40
N ASP A 600 14.64 -4.76 -9.47
CA ASP A 600 15.33 -3.68 -8.78
C ASP A 600 16.12 -2.80 -9.75
N ALA A 601 16.83 -3.42 -10.69
CA ALA A 601 17.59 -2.71 -11.72
C ALA A 601 16.74 -1.84 -12.65
N CYS A 602 15.50 -2.28 -12.94
CA CYS A 602 14.58 -1.59 -13.87
C CYS A 602 13.49 -0.75 -13.17
N LYS A 603 13.54 -0.58 -11.85
CA LYS A 603 12.45 0.08 -11.09
C LYS A 603 12.19 1.52 -11.51
N HIS A 604 13.21 2.29 -11.89
CA HIS A 604 13.07 3.67 -12.35
C HIS A 604 12.34 3.74 -13.68
N GLU A 605 12.70 2.87 -14.64
CA GLU A 605 12.00 2.75 -15.92
C GLU A 605 10.55 2.33 -15.72
N LEU A 606 10.30 1.37 -14.82
CA LEU A 606 8.96 0.92 -14.47
C LEU A 606 8.11 2.04 -13.85
N HIS A 607 8.72 2.87 -12.99
CA HIS A 607 8.04 4.01 -12.38
C HIS A 607 7.70 5.07 -13.42
N ALA A 608 8.66 5.45 -14.27
CA ALA A 608 8.44 6.40 -15.36
C ALA A 608 7.35 5.90 -16.32
N PHE A 609 7.40 4.63 -16.70
CA PHE A 609 6.39 4.01 -17.55
C PHE A 609 4.99 4.06 -16.91
N LYS A 610 4.87 3.70 -15.64
CA LYS A 610 3.59 3.78 -14.91
C LYS A 610 3.04 5.19 -14.86
N SER A 611 3.89 6.18 -14.68
CA SER A 611 3.47 7.57 -14.56
C SER A 611 2.86 8.11 -15.86
N TRP A 612 3.43 7.73 -17.00
CA TRP A 612 3.07 8.29 -18.30
C TRP A 612 2.13 7.40 -19.13
N PHE A 613 2.31 6.08 -19.09
CA PHE A 613 1.62 5.17 -19.99
C PHE A 613 0.49 4.37 -19.35
N VAL A 614 0.47 4.26 -18.02
CA VAL A 614 -0.56 3.48 -17.31
C VAL A 614 -1.52 4.43 -16.61
N PRO A 615 -2.78 4.49 -17.04
CA PRO A 615 -3.77 5.30 -16.33
C PRO A 615 -3.91 4.79 -14.90
N PRO A 616 -4.14 5.67 -13.92
CA PRO A 616 -4.38 5.25 -12.55
C PRO A 616 -5.48 4.20 -12.52
N ARG A 617 -5.25 3.11 -11.80
CA ARG A 617 -6.23 2.02 -11.70
C ARG A 617 -7.59 2.59 -11.32
N ARG A 618 -8.58 2.41 -12.16
CA ARG A 618 -9.97 2.66 -11.79
C ARG A 618 -10.39 1.53 -10.88
N TYR A 619 -10.63 1.84 -9.61
CA TYR A 619 -11.21 0.84 -8.71
C TYR A 619 -12.59 0.46 -9.21
N ASN A 620 -12.94 -0.82 -9.11
CA ASN A 620 -14.24 -1.35 -9.52
C ASN A 620 -15.42 -0.80 -8.68
N PHE A 621 -15.12 -0.09 -7.58
CA PHE A 621 -16.12 0.52 -6.72
C PHE A 621 -16.28 2.00 -7.08
N CYS A 622 -17.43 2.29 -7.69
CA CYS A 622 -17.89 3.66 -7.88
C CYS A 622 -18.34 4.22 -6.52
N PRO A 623 -18.00 5.46 -6.14
CA PRO A 623 -18.46 6.08 -4.90
C PRO A 623 -19.97 5.97 -4.68
N SER A 624 -20.78 6.18 -5.71
CA SER A 624 -22.23 6.00 -5.65
C SER A 624 -22.66 4.55 -5.34
N LYS A 625 -21.89 3.55 -5.77
CA LYS A 625 -22.16 2.15 -5.42
C LYS A 625 -21.84 1.87 -3.96
N VAL A 626 -20.72 2.39 -3.46
CA VAL A 626 -20.33 2.26 -2.05
C VAL A 626 -21.36 2.95 -1.17
N GLN A 627 -21.80 4.16 -1.51
CA GLN A 627 -22.83 4.88 -0.77
C GLN A 627 -24.14 4.09 -0.72
N ARG A 628 -24.58 3.51 -1.83
CA ARG A 628 -25.75 2.64 -1.85
C ARG A 628 -25.58 1.40 -0.97
N LEU A 629 -24.39 0.82 -0.91
CA LEU A 629 -24.09 -0.29 0.01
C LEU A 629 -24.17 0.15 1.47
N LYS A 630 -23.74 1.37 1.81
CA LYS A 630 -23.87 1.96 3.16
C LYS A 630 -25.33 2.12 3.57
N PHE A 631 -26.19 2.62 2.70
CA PHE A 631 -27.64 2.67 2.97
C PHE A 631 -28.24 1.28 3.22
N LYS A 632 -27.89 0.30 2.39
CA LYS A 632 -28.33 -1.09 2.63
C LYS A 632 -27.79 -1.66 3.94
N ALA A 633 -26.57 -1.32 4.32
CA ALA A 633 -26.01 -1.75 5.61
C ALA A 633 -26.74 -1.07 6.78
N ALA A 634 -27.15 0.18 6.65
CA ALA A 634 -28.01 0.84 7.62
C ALA A 634 -29.36 0.10 7.77
N GLU A 635 -30.02 -0.28 6.67
CA GLU A 635 -31.24 -1.10 6.70
C GLU A 635 -31.01 -2.47 7.39
N PHE A 636 -29.89 -3.11 7.07
CA PHE A 636 -29.49 -4.35 7.73
C PHE A 636 -29.35 -4.18 9.25
N LEU A 637 -28.64 -3.16 9.69
CA LEU A 637 -28.44 -2.84 11.10
C LEU A 637 -29.76 -2.52 11.81
N VAL A 638 -30.63 -1.70 11.20
CA VAL A 638 -31.98 -1.43 11.75
C VAL A 638 -32.77 -2.71 11.96
N LYS A 639 -32.76 -3.64 11.00
CA LYS A 639 -33.38 -4.97 11.17
C LYS A 639 -32.75 -5.73 12.32
N LYS A 640 -31.42 -5.73 12.41
CA LYS A 640 -30.67 -6.44 13.49
C LYS A 640 -31.05 -5.87 14.86
N PHE A 641 -31.06 -4.54 15.03
CA PHE A 641 -31.47 -3.92 16.29
C PHE A 641 -32.96 -4.14 16.59
N LYS A 642 -33.86 -4.13 15.60
CA LYS A 642 -35.28 -4.46 15.79
C LYS A 642 -35.46 -5.88 16.33
N THR A 643 -34.70 -6.85 15.85
CA THR A 643 -34.78 -8.24 16.38
C THR A 643 -34.34 -8.32 17.84
N LEU A 644 -33.45 -7.44 18.31
CA LEU A 644 -33.09 -7.35 19.73
C LEU A 644 -34.24 -6.81 20.59
N LEU A 645 -35.08 -5.90 20.04
CA LEU A 645 -36.27 -5.37 20.75
C LEU A 645 -37.40 -6.37 20.80
N THR A 646 -37.63 -7.12 19.74
CA THR A 646 -38.79 -8.01 19.58
C THR A 646 -38.59 -9.41 20.15
N SER A 647 -37.37 -9.80 20.50
CA SER A 647 -37.09 -11.08 21.15
C SER A 647 -37.62 -11.15 22.59
N PRO A 648 -38.03 -12.35 23.08
CA PRO A 648 -38.65 -12.48 24.37
C PRO A 648 -37.86 -11.84 25.51
N SER A 649 -38.58 -11.34 26.46
CA SER A 649 -38.25 -10.41 27.55
C SER A 649 -36.78 -10.28 27.93
N LYS A 650 -36.32 -9.06 28.19
CA LYS A 650 -34.98 -8.75 28.72
C LYS A 650 -34.51 -9.67 29.85
N ALA A 651 -35.43 -10.15 30.66
CA ALA A 651 -35.19 -11.12 31.73
C ALA A 651 -34.71 -12.48 31.20
N SER A 652 -35.30 -13.02 30.14
CA SER A 652 -34.89 -14.34 29.59
C SER A 652 -33.57 -14.26 28.82
N ARG A 653 -33.16 -13.08 28.33
CA ARG A 653 -31.84 -12.88 27.74
C ARG A 653 -30.75 -12.77 28.78
N LEU A 654 -31.01 -12.04 29.87
CA LEU A 654 -30.13 -12.01 31.03
C LEU A 654 -29.94 -13.39 31.64
N GLN A 655 -31.00 -14.21 31.70
CA GLN A 655 -30.89 -15.62 32.15
C GLN A 655 -30.11 -16.49 31.15
N ARG A 656 -30.27 -16.31 29.82
CA ARG A 656 -29.47 -17.05 28.83
C ARG A 656 -28.00 -16.67 28.87
N THR A 657 -27.66 -15.38 29.08
CA THR A 657 -26.28 -14.97 29.26
C THR A 657 -25.66 -15.41 30.57
N GLN A 658 -26.45 -15.53 31.64
CA GLN A 658 -26.02 -16.08 32.90
C GLN A 658 -25.77 -17.60 32.82
N ASN A 659 -26.56 -18.32 32.02
CA ASN A 659 -26.45 -19.75 31.83
C ASN A 659 -25.44 -20.19 30.76
N GLN A 660 -24.78 -19.24 30.05
CA GLN A 660 -23.71 -19.53 29.10
C GLN A 660 -22.41 -18.76 29.45
N PRO A 661 -21.74 -19.11 30.53
CA PRO A 661 -20.51 -18.47 30.94
C PRO A 661 -19.38 -18.56 29.90
N LYS A 662 -19.42 -19.57 29.01
CA LYS A 662 -18.42 -19.78 27.96
C LYS A 662 -18.38 -18.65 26.91
N ASN A 663 -19.48 -17.94 26.64
CA ASN A 663 -19.51 -16.84 25.70
C ASN A 663 -19.06 -15.52 26.33
N VAL A 664 -19.24 -15.37 27.63
CA VAL A 664 -18.80 -14.18 28.38
C VAL A 664 -17.28 -14.18 28.58
N THR A 665 -16.67 -15.37 28.72
CA THR A 665 -15.20 -15.49 28.87
C THR A 665 -14.40 -15.07 27.63
N LYS A 666 -15.00 -15.04 26.45
CA LYS A 666 -14.36 -14.48 25.24
C LYS A 666 -14.14 -12.98 25.32
N TRP A 667 -14.87 -12.29 26.17
CA TRP A 667 -14.85 -10.84 26.34
C TRP A 667 -14.16 -10.38 27.63
N SER A 668 -13.69 -11.32 28.45
CA SER A 668 -12.89 -10.96 29.62
C SER A 668 -11.54 -10.42 29.18
N LEU A 669 -11.16 -9.27 29.71
CA LEU A 669 -9.78 -8.79 29.62
C LEU A 669 -8.86 -9.88 30.15
N PRO A 670 -7.82 -10.27 29.41
CA PRO A 670 -6.75 -11.02 30.02
C PRO A 670 -6.24 -10.16 31.17
N ASN A 671 -6.05 -10.80 32.31
CA ASN A 671 -5.56 -10.15 33.49
C ASN A 671 -4.17 -9.55 33.21
N LEU A 672 -4.10 -8.26 33.00
CA LEU A 672 -2.85 -7.52 32.81
C LEU A 672 -1.99 -7.50 34.08
N PHE A 673 -2.60 -7.82 35.25
CA PHE A 673 -1.99 -7.61 36.56
C PHE A 673 -2.10 -8.81 37.48
N GLY A 674 -2.38 -10.01 36.97
CA GLY A 674 -2.48 -11.22 37.80
C GLY A 674 -3.85 -11.46 38.43
N GLU A 675 -4.82 -10.56 38.33
CA GLU A 675 -6.18 -10.72 38.86
C GLU A 675 -7.22 -10.78 37.75
N THR A 676 -8.03 -11.81 37.71
CA THR A 676 -9.10 -11.96 36.72
C THR A 676 -10.23 -10.99 37.09
N ILE A 677 -10.30 -9.85 36.44
CA ILE A 677 -11.47 -8.96 36.55
C ILE A 677 -12.60 -9.63 35.75
N VAL A 678 -13.17 -10.65 36.30
CA VAL A 678 -14.42 -11.24 35.81
C VAL A 678 -15.56 -10.40 36.35
N THR A 679 -15.85 -9.32 35.66
CA THR A 679 -17.14 -8.70 35.87
C THR A 679 -18.03 -9.12 34.72
N ASN A 680 -19.01 -9.94 34.99
CA ASN A 680 -20.04 -10.41 34.06
C ASN A 680 -20.83 -9.27 33.39
N LYS A 681 -20.42 -8.02 33.51
CA LYS A 681 -21.21 -6.84 33.15
C LYS A 681 -20.40 -5.70 32.52
N VAL A 682 -19.09 -5.82 32.39
CA VAL A 682 -18.25 -4.70 31.92
C VAL A 682 -17.53 -5.10 30.64
N LEU A 683 -17.63 -4.25 29.63
CA LEU A 683 -16.85 -4.36 28.40
C LEU A 683 -15.35 -4.29 28.72
N PRO A 684 -14.50 -4.80 27.82
CA PRO A 684 -13.07 -4.69 27.97
C PRO A 684 -12.64 -3.28 28.30
N PHE A 685 -11.66 -3.17 29.16
CA PHE A 685 -11.04 -1.93 29.55
C PHE A 685 -10.68 -1.04 28.33
N GLY A 686 -11.03 0.22 28.39
CA GLY A 686 -10.81 1.14 27.26
C GLY A 686 -11.94 1.17 26.22
N PHE A 687 -12.97 0.36 26.39
CA PHE A 687 -14.15 0.33 25.51
C PHE A 687 -15.43 0.56 26.34
N SER A 688 -15.48 1.69 27.01
CA SER A 688 -16.57 2.06 27.91
C SER A 688 -17.79 2.66 27.17
N SER A 689 -18.04 2.24 25.92
CA SER A 689 -19.31 2.53 25.23
C SER A 689 -20.54 2.05 26.02
N LEU A 690 -20.29 1.49 27.20
CA LEU A 690 -21.29 1.08 28.18
C LEU A 690 -21.95 2.22 28.91
N GLU A 691 -21.21 3.29 29.13
CA GLU A 691 -21.72 4.50 29.75
C GLU A 691 -22.16 5.48 28.65
N HIS A 692 -23.34 5.23 28.10
CA HIS A 692 -24.02 6.27 27.37
C HIS A 692 -24.38 7.35 28.37
N PRO A 693 -23.93 8.60 28.19
CA PRO A 693 -24.43 9.68 29.02
C PRO A 693 -25.96 9.71 28.89
N SER A 694 -26.64 9.75 30.03
CA SER A 694 -28.08 10.05 30.00
C SER A 694 -28.28 11.35 29.27
N PRO A 695 -29.34 11.50 28.47
CA PRO A 695 -29.66 12.76 27.78
C PRO A 695 -29.88 13.95 28.72
N GLU A 696 -29.84 13.75 30.01
CA GLU A 696 -30.07 14.77 31.05
C GLU A 696 -28.78 15.22 31.79
N ARG A 697 -27.60 15.00 31.21
CA ARG A 697 -26.38 15.57 31.82
C ARG A 697 -25.50 16.22 30.75
#